data_5f2ca67cf57595c09eb9837602dbcf4a
#
_entry.id   5f2ca67cf57595c09eb9837602dbcf4a
#
_cell.length_a   1.000
_cell.length_b   1.000
_cell.length_c   1.000
_cell.angle_alpha   90.00
_cell.angle_beta   90.00
_cell.angle_gamma   90.00
#
_symmetry.space_group_name_H-M   'P 1'
#
loop_
_entity.id
_entity.type
_entity.pdbx_description
1 polymer ?
#
loop_
_entity_poly.entity_id
_entity_poly.type
_entity_poly.pdbx_seq_one_letter_code
_entity_poly.pdbx_strand_id
1 'polypeptide(L)'
;SGYDSVSFKYYNSVPASEANRIHLRLNISDYAGVDENYTGLGEYYYSFHYILDSDPGWNTVTMPLIRNDDWNGGGLNLTGWAGDAHNYEFDAHAVGGFHLEFSVSGGGEGDHVGGTVILDDFKLVGYKGVDLVIFNGMGTPPGWGNPFTWGGSQMFVTEGGGYIPGTNALTYVQQDAWTGGGFNIAPPVDLHSGNEWLSDSISFWMHSEADAPQLRLQFESGDNGKVGGNFTPVAAGGWNHYKYALKDFAYVDGTTEFDTSAITVFQILSEGNGAAGRTFHFDNMWTGTPDIDVVAPVAPENVSGIPGNNFNLVTWTDVDGEEEEMYDVFASESPITELGVPGVELIASNVLEGAQTATHYLFYPLEDASVTYYYAVVAVDAAGNVGDFGASNAPVTNTAKGIPTISLNVPSNFVADGDVSEWANSGIMPFIINPTTGGVYSSVDDESDLNATVYMAIDDDYLYYAADVIDDDYYFGEGNWYEQDAMQLFIGLYDWRGPKHNSIKRGDEPDYILYSNENTLQLDNPGNVSIGNSDEDHYYFEGFDPDYVVEGKISLDTLAILSGDPRFHPMNGMRIPIDIYFHDNDNGTLEGRVGYSTLATDQQWNNPQEWSFTWIGDQATVLSNDSEAPIAPEVFALYQNYPNPFNPVTNIKFSLPENQKVSLGIYSV
;
A
#
# COMPACT_ATOMS: atom_id res chain seq x y z
N SER A 1 -1.01 17.15 16.93
CA SER A 1 -0.27 17.97 17.88
C SER A 1 -1.03 17.98 19.19
N GLY A 2 -0.45 17.79 20.33
CA GLY A 2 -1.12 17.80 21.64
C GLY A 2 -1.59 19.18 22.14
N TYR A 3 -1.69 20.19 21.27
CA TYR A 3 -2.12 21.53 21.63
C TYR A 3 -3.57 21.76 21.22
N ASP A 4 -4.32 22.50 22.02
CA ASP A 4 -5.72 22.80 21.76
C ASP A 4 -5.96 24.18 21.14
N SER A 5 -4.95 25.05 21.12
CA SER A 5 -5.08 26.39 20.59
C SER A 5 -3.77 26.96 20.05
N VAL A 6 -3.87 27.91 19.13
CA VAL A 6 -2.78 28.81 18.73
C VAL A 6 -3.00 30.16 19.37
N SER A 7 -1.94 30.79 19.89
CA SER A 7 -2.00 32.13 20.48
C SER A 7 -0.87 33.00 19.90
N PHE A 8 -1.19 34.28 19.71
CA PHE A 8 -0.21 35.28 19.32
C PHE A 8 -0.61 36.66 19.83
N LYS A 9 0.34 37.57 19.88
CA LYS A 9 0.08 38.98 20.23
C LYS A 9 0.23 39.83 18.99
N TYR A 10 -0.59 40.87 18.93
CA TYR A 10 -0.42 41.94 17.97
C TYR A 10 -0.45 43.30 18.62
N TYR A 11 0.37 44.23 18.14
CA TYR A 11 0.33 45.62 18.53
C TYR A 11 -0.43 46.40 17.48
N ASN A 12 -1.50 47.06 17.90
CA ASN A 12 -2.35 47.85 17.03
C ASN A 12 -2.01 49.32 17.14
N SER A 13 -1.49 49.93 16.05
CA SER A 13 -1.32 51.40 15.95
C SER A 13 -2.26 52.01 14.94
N VAL A 14 -3.30 51.31 14.54
CA VAL A 14 -4.34 51.83 13.65
C VAL A 14 -5.08 52.95 14.33
N PRO A 15 -5.30 54.13 13.71
CA PRO A 15 -6.05 55.21 14.28
C PRO A 15 -7.48 54.77 14.65
N ALA A 16 -8.01 55.28 15.75
CA ALA A 16 -9.37 54.96 16.20
C ALA A 16 -10.45 55.24 15.16
N SER A 17 -10.22 56.21 14.25
CA SER A 17 -11.11 56.49 13.12
C SER A 17 -11.19 55.41 12.07
N GLU A 18 -10.18 54.51 12.02
CA GLU A 18 -10.06 53.40 11.10
C GLU A 18 -10.29 52.04 11.79
N ALA A 19 -10.64 52.07 13.06
CA ALA A 19 -10.94 50.87 13.82
C ALA A 19 -12.05 50.02 13.13
N ASN A 20 -11.93 48.70 13.27
CA ASN A 20 -12.85 47.74 12.67
C ASN A 20 -12.84 47.69 11.12
N ARG A 21 -11.90 48.38 10.47
CA ARG A 21 -11.75 48.32 9.01
C ARG A 21 -10.67 47.34 8.57
N ILE A 22 -9.71 47.04 9.43
CA ILE A 22 -8.67 46.04 9.13
C ILE A 22 -9.05 44.73 9.77
N HIS A 23 -9.13 43.70 8.98
CA HIS A 23 -9.40 42.35 9.43
C HIS A 23 -8.09 41.55 9.38
N LEU A 24 -7.82 40.84 10.46
CA LEU A 24 -6.73 39.86 10.53
C LEU A 24 -7.32 38.47 10.50
N ARG A 25 -6.82 37.65 9.61
CA ARG A 25 -7.20 36.25 9.46
C ARG A 25 -5.96 35.36 9.57
N LEU A 26 -6.04 34.37 10.43
CA LEU A 26 -5.09 33.26 10.47
C LEU A 26 -5.61 32.15 9.56
N ASN A 27 -4.85 31.76 8.59
CA ASN A 27 -5.14 30.61 7.74
C ASN A 27 -4.19 29.46 8.10
N ILE A 28 -4.71 28.24 8.18
CA ILE A 28 -3.96 27.02 8.44
C ILE A 28 -4.29 26.04 7.32
N SER A 29 -3.29 25.36 6.81
CA SER A 29 -3.46 24.24 5.87
C SER A 29 -3.13 22.94 6.57
N ASP A 30 -3.98 21.92 6.41
CA ASP A 30 -3.67 20.55 6.76
C ASP A 30 -3.62 19.67 5.52
N TYR A 31 -2.97 18.51 5.66
CA TYR A 31 -2.68 17.58 4.59
C TYR A 31 -3.12 16.15 4.94
N ALA A 32 -3.99 15.99 5.90
CA ALA A 32 -4.58 14.68 6.17
C ALA A 32 -5.35 14.18 4.94
N GLY A 33 -5.25 12.90 4.65
CA GLY A 33 -5.83 12.31 3.44
C GLY A 33 -5.10 12.64 2.13
N VAL A 34 -3.96 13.34 2.20
CA VAL A 34 -3.03 13.55 1.08
C VAL A 34 -1.90 12.55 1.20
N ASP A 35 -1.22 12.27 0.09
CA ASP A 35 -0.07 11.36 0.10
C ASP A 35 1.03 11.78 1.12
N GLU A 36 1.82 10.84 1.56
CA GLU A 36 2.90 11.06 2.54
C GLU A 36 3.96 12.09 2.12
N ASN A 37 3.98 12.49 0.85
CA ASN A 37 4.89 13.50 0.30
C ASN A 37 4.28 14.91 0.30
N TYR A 38 3.04 15.06 0.73
CA TYR A 38 2.31 16.35 0.72
C TYR A 38 2.24 17.01 -0.67
N THR A 39 2.17 16.20 -1.72
CA THR A 39 2.16 16.70 -3.10
C THR A 39 0.78 17.11 -3.57
N GLY A 40 -0.27 16.66 -2.91
CA GLY A 40 -1.64 17.06 -3.18
C GLY A 40 -2.00 18.46 -2.65
N LEU A 41 -3.20 18.92 -2.98
CA LEU A 41 -3.76 20.15 -2.43
C LEU A 41 -4.34 19.87 -1.04
N GLY A 42 -3.77 20.49 -0.01
CA GLY A 42 -4.28 20.37 1.35
C GLY A 42 -5.62 21.08 1.54
N GLU A 43 -6.28 20.75 2.61
CA GLU A 43 -7.43 21.51 3.09
C GLU A 43 -6.99 22.82 3.72
N TYR A 44 -7.75 23.89 3.48
CA TYR A 44 -7.44 25.20 4.01
C TYR A 44 -8.53 25.68 4.94
N TYR A 45 -8.15 25.91 6.18
CA TYR A 45 -8.98 26.43 7.23
C TYR A 45 -8.56 27.86 7.56
N TYR A 46 -9.52 28.72 7.82
CA TYR A 46 -9.24 30.06 8.27
C TYR A 46 -9.90 30.35 9.62
N SER A 47 -9.22 31.14 10.42
CA SER A 47 -9.83 31.69 11.61
C SER A 47 -11.01 32.60 11.24
N PHE A 48 -11.89 32.73 12.17
CA PHE A 48 -12.81 33.82 12.16
C PHE A 48 -12.08 35.17 11.94
N HIS A 49 -12.69 36.11 11.25
CA HIS A 49 -12.08 37.41 10.96
C HIS A 49 -11.94 38.22 12.25
N TYR A 50 -10.72 38.30 12.76
CA TYR A 50 -10.41 39.22 13.85
C TYR A 50 -10.32 40.61 13.29
N ILE A 51 -11.17 41.48 13.80
CA ILE A 51 -11.17 42.91 13.47
C ILE A 51 -10.22 43.57 14.45
N LEU A 52 -9.23 44.30 13.98
CA LEU A 52 -8.37 45.13 14.80
C LEU A 52 -9.25 46.20 15.43
N ASP A 53 -9.42 46.10 16.72
CA ASP A 53 -10.34 47.01 17.45
C ASP A 53 -9.78 48.42 17.61
N SER A 54 -10.61 49.28 18.23
CA SER A 54 -10.27 50.68 18.46
C SER A 54 -9.20 50.89 19.51
N ASP A 55 -8.85 49.88 20.28
CA ASP A 55 -7.89 50.01 21.37
C ASP A 55 -6.46 49.86 20.85
N PRO A 56 -5.66 50.93 20.77
CA PRO A 56 -4.27 50.84 20.39
C PRO A 56 -3.46 50.11 21.47
N GLY A 57 -2.40 49.44 21.04
CA GLY A 57 -1.50 48.75 21.94
C GLY A 57 -1.54 47.24 21.73
N TRP A 58 -1.00 46.52 22.71
CA TRP A 58 -0.90 45.08 22.64
C TRP A 58 -2.21 44.35 22.93
N ASN A 59 -2.60 43.49 22.02
CA ASN A 59 -3.74 42.58 22.09
C ASN A 59 -3.28 41.15 21.96
N THR A 60 -4.03 40.20 22.53
CA THR A 60 -3.75 38.78 22.42
C THR A 60 -4.92 38.08 21.74
N VAL A 61 -4.59 37.27 20.76
CA VAL A 61 -5.53 36.34 20.09
C VAL A 61 -5.21 34.94 20.57
N THR A 62 -6.24 34.18 20.93
CA THR A 62 -6.16 32.74 21.16
C THR A 62 -7.27 32.07 20.38
N MET A 63 -6.89 31.14 19.49
CA MET A 63 -7.77 30.46 18.56
C MET A 63 -7.75 28.97 18.82
N PRO A 64 -8.86 28.32 19.16
CA PRO A 64 -8.95 26.87 19.24
C PRO A 64 -8.62 26.20 17.90
N LEU A 65 -7.84 25.12 17.96
CA LEU A 65 -7.46 24.30 16.82
C LEU A 65 -8.55 23.23 16.58
N ILE A 66 -9.76 23.70 16.29
CA ILE A 66 -10.91 22.87 15.95
C ILE A 66 -11.63 23.49 14.76
N ARG A 67 -12.25 22.67 13.91
CA ARG A 67 -13.21 23.16 12.93
C ARG A 67 -14.43 23.73 13.65
N ASN A 68 -14.85 24.91 13.25
CA ASN A 68 -16.07 25.54 13.72
C ASN A 68 -16.61 26.48 12.64
N ASP A 69 -17.67 26.08 11.97
CA ASP A 69 -18.29 26.84 10.90
C ASP A 69 -19.25 27.92 11.39
N ASP A 70 -19.38 28.12 12.69
CA ASP A 70 -20.14 29.23 13.29
C ASP A 70 -19.29 30.52 13.30
N TRP A 71 -19.73 31.52 12.59
CA TRP A 71 -19.08 32.85 12.53
C TRP A 71 -18.87 33.54 13.87
N ASN A 72 -19.63 33.15 14.86
CA ASN A 72 -19.53 33.69 16.21
C ASN A 72 -18.81 32.74 17.18
N GLY A 73 -18.40 31.58 16.70
CA GLY A 73 -17.71 30.57 17.49
C GLY A 73 -16.20 30.78 17.51
N GLY A 74 -15.52 30.21 18.47
CA GLY A 74 -14.07 30.15 18.50
C GLY A 74 -13.59 28.90 17.73
N GLY A 75 -12.89 29.08 16.64
CA GLY A 75 -12.34 27.97 15.86
C GLY A 75 -12.03 28.36 14.43
N LEU A 76 -11.79 27.36 13.59
CA LEU A 76 -11.37 27.51 12.21
C LEU A 76 -12.49 27.07 11.27
N ASN A 77 -12.75 27.86 10.24
CA ASN A 77 -13.76 27.55 9.23
C ASN A 77 -13.09 26.97 7.99
N LEU A 78 -13.70 25.95 7.38
CA LEU A 78 -13.26 25.41 6.11
C LEU A 78 -13.42 26.48 5.01
N THR A 79 -12.37 26.69 4.20
CA THR A 79 -12.47 27.58 3.04
C THR A 79 -13.09 26.84 1.86
N GLY A 80 -13.84 27.55 1.04
CA GLY A 80 -14.36 27.02 -0.21
C GLY A 80 -13.53 27.37 -1.45
N TRP A 81 -12.35 27.96 -1.30
CA TRP A 81 -11.62 28.58 -2.44
C TRP A 81 -10.16 28.14 -2.60
N ALA A 82 -9.71 27.16 -1.86
CA ALA A 82 -8.37 26.61 -2.04
C ALA A 82 -8.36 25.11 -1.79
N GLY A 83 -7.87 24.36 -2.76
CA GLY A 83 -7.73 22.92 -2.68
C GLY A 83 -9.04 22.13 -2.82
N ASP A 84 -8.90 20.84 -2.99
CA ASP A 84 -9.99 19.90 -2.78
C ASP A 84 -10.02 19.55 -1.28
N ALA A 85 -11.21 19.57 -0.69
CA ALA A 85 -11.40 19.06 0.65
C ALA A 85 -11.33 17.53 0.61
N HIS A 86 -10.54 16.94 1.52
CA HIS A 86 -10.38 15.49 1.57
C HIS A 86 -11.38 14.86 2.53
N ASN A 87 -11.25 15.13 3.85
CA ASN A 87 -12.14 14.54 4.83
C ASN A 87 -13.09 15.58 5.50
N TYR A 88 -12.92 16.85 5.21
CA TYR A 88 -13.69 17.96 5.79
C TYR A 88 -13.52 18.14 7.31
N GLU A 89 -12.53 17.49 7.91
CA GLU A 89 -12.16 17.62 9.31
C GLU A 89 -10.85 18.43 9.46
N PHE A 90 -10.68 19.16 10.55
CA PHE A 90 -9.42 19.85 10.81
C PHE A 90 -8.44 18.94 11.53
N ASP A 91 -7.43 18.48 10.80
CA ASP A 91 -6.42 17.54 11.29
C ASP A 91 -5.22 18.24 11.90
N ALA A 92 -5.29 18.53 13.19
CA ALA A 92 -4.24 19.25 13.92
C ALA A 92 -2.87 18.51 13.92
N HIS A 93 -2.85 17.20 13.61
CA HIS A 93 -1.61 16.42 13.49
C HIS A 93 -0.95 16.53 12.11
N ALA A 94 -1.68 16.96 11.09
CA ALA A 94 -1.22 17.05 9.71
C ALA A 94 -1.06 18.49 9.20
N VAL A 95 -0.88 19.46 10.10
CA VAL A 95 -0.71 20.87 9.71
C VAL A 95 0.59 21.06 8.94
N GLY A 96 0.46 21.46 7.67
CA GLY A 96 1.58 21.72 6.77
C GLY A 96 2.05 23.17 6.75
N GLY A 97 1.20 24.11 7.17
CA GLY A 97 1.59 25.52 7.17
C GLY A 97 0.52 26.45 7.70
N PHE A 98 0.93 27.69 7.91
CA PHE A 98 0.01 28.76 8.24
C PHE A 98 0.43 30.06 7.56
N HIS A 99 -0.54 30.99 7.38
CA HIS A 99 -0.26 32.36 6.97
C HIS A 99 -1.26 33.34 7.60
N LEU A 100 -0.82 34.57 7.71
CA LEU A 100 -1.62 35.67 8.20
C LEU A 100 -2.03 36.56 7.02
N GLU A 101 -3.31 36.88 6.97
CA GLU A 101 -3.89 37.71 5.91
C GLU A 101 -4.51 38.96 6.51
N PHE A 102 -4.22 40.10 5.92
CA PHE A 102 -4.82 41.35 6.27
C PHE A 102 -5.71 41.86 5.15
N SER A 103 -6.91 42.24 5.46
CA SER A 103 -7.84 42.81 4.49
C SER A 103 -8.49 44.08 5.03
N VAL A 104 -8.85 44.96 4.11
CA VAL A 104 -9.57 46.22 4.45
C VAL A 104 -11.01 46.09 4.00
N SER A 105 -11.95 46.39 4.89
CA SER A 105 -13.38 46.37 4.56
C SER A 105 -13.97 47.75 4.43
N GLY A 106 -15.04 47.88 3.64
CA GLY A 106 -15.90 49.03 3.56
C GLY A 106 -15.39 50.23 2.77
N GLY A 107 -14.35 50.04 1.96
CA GLY A 107 -13.81 51.11 1.09
C GLY A 107 -14.14 50.91 -0.37
N GLY A 108 -14.10 52.00 -1.18
CA GLY A 108 -14.10 51.99 -2.63
C GLY A 108 -12.68 51.83 -3.19
N GLU A 109 -12.58 51.72 -4.50
CA GLU A 109 -11.28 51.71 -5.19
C GLU A 109 -10.42 52.94 -4.84
N GLY A 110 -9.21 52.71 -4.33
CA GLY A 110 -8.30 53.75 -3.88
C GLY A 110 -8.43 54.16 -2.41
N ASP A 111 -9.26 53.48 -1.63
CA ASP A 111 -9.33 53.70 -0.18
C ASP A 111 -8.10 53.07 0.52
N HIS A 112 -7.53 53.81 1.44
CA HIS A 112 -6.33 53.43 2.17
C HIS A 112 -6.54 53.56 3.67
N VAL A 113 -6.17 52.53 4.43
CA VAL A 113 -6.08 52.59 5.87
C VAL A 113 -4.61 52.62 6.26
N GLY A 114 -4.23 53.65 7.03
CA GLY A 114 -2.87 53.79 7.55
C GLY A 114 -2.75 53.17 8.94
N GLY A 115 -1.60 52.59 9.20
CA GLY A 115 -1.29 52.03 10.52
C GLY A 115 -0.18 51.02 10.44
N THR A 116 0.28 50.57 11.60
CA THR A 116 1.29 49.51 11.74
C THR A 116 0.76 48.41 12.65
N VAL A 117 0.87 47.21 12.22
CA VAL A 117 0.60 46.00 13.03
C VAL A 117 1.93 45.28 13.27
N ILE A 118 2.25 45.04 14.53
CA ILE A 118 3.43 44.27 14.93
C ILE A 118 2.92 42.97 15.53
N LEU A 119 3.48 41.85 15.13
CA LEU A 119 3.15 40.53 15.63
C LEU A 119 4.27 40.02 16.53
N ASP A 120 3.89 39.36 17.63
CA ASP A 120 4.83 38.79 18.61
C ASP A 120 4.22 37.58 19.32
N ASP A 121 5.05 36.81 20.02
CA ASP A 121 4.66 35.71 20.91
C ASP A 121 3.73 34.69 20.23
N PHE A 122 4.08 34.29 18.99
CA PHE A 122 3.32 33.28 18.25
C PHE A 122 3.65 31.88 18.79
N LYS A 123 2.65 31.18 19.33
CA LYS A 123 2.85 29.89 20.02
C LYS A 123 1.60 29.02 20.01
N LEU A 124 1.82 27.74 20.15
CA LEU A 124 0.79 26.78 20.49
C LEU A 124 0.58 26.79 22.01
N VAL A 125 -0.67 26.67 22.48
CA VAL A 125 -1.04 26.69 23.89
C VAL A 125 -2.05 25.60 24.20
N GLY A 126 -2.21 25.28 25.48
CA GLY A 126 -3.16 24.29 25.96
C GLY A 126 -2.69 22.87 25.63
N TYR A 127 -1.37 22.62 25.78
CA TYR A 127 -0.83 21.30 25.52
C TYR A 127 -1.59 20.22 26.30
N LYS A 128 -2.18 19.29 25.57
CA LYS A 128 -2.70 18.03 26.07
C LYS A 128 -1.82 16.97 25.46
N GLY A 129 -0.91 16.43 26.22
CA GLY A 129 -0.10 15.33 25.75
C GLY A 129 -0.96 14.16 25.30
N VAL A 130 -0.46 13.41 24.35
CA VAL A 130 -1.13 12.22 23.82
C VAL A 130 -0.42 11.01 24.40
N ASP A 131 -1.18 10.07 24.93
CA ASP A 131 -0.65 8.78 25.39
C ASP A 131 0.03 8.07 24.22
N LEU A 132 1.17 7.43 24.51
CA LEU A 132 1.94 6.71 23.49
C LEU A 132 1.35 5.31 23.30
N VAL A 133 0.86 5.02 22.12
CA VAL A 133 0.51 3.67 21.70
C VAL A 133 1.75 3.02 21.10
N ILE A 134 2.24 1.93 21.70
CA ILE A 134 3.40 1.18 21.23
C ILE A 134 2.96 0.01 20.36
N PHE A 135 1.89 -0.67 20.76
CA PHE A 135 1.29 -1.76 20.02
C PHE A 135 -0.18 -1.94 20.46
N ASN A 136 -1.08 -1.98 19.48
CA ASN A 136 -2.53 -2.03 19.72
C ASN A 136 -3.19 -3.34 19.25
N GLY A 137 -2.43 -4.40 18.98
CA GLY A 137 -2.95 -5.65 18.43
C GLY A 137 -3.09 -5.65 16.91
N MET A 138 -2.88 -4.54 16.25
CA MET A 138 -2.93 -4.43 14.78
C MET A 138 -1.52 -4.44 14.20
N GLY A 139 -0.67 -3.57 14.69
CA GLY A 139 0.70 -3.39 14.23
C GLY A 139 1.41 -2.29 14.99
N THR A 140 2.59 -1.95 14.54
CA THR A 140 3.36 -0.82 15.08
C THR A 140 2.81 0.49 14.53
N PRO A 141 2.92 1.60 15.29
CA PRO A 141 2.46 2.89 14.81
C PRO A 141 3.06 3.25 13.44
N PRO A 142 2.28 3.87 12.55
CA PRO A 142 2.77 4.33 11.26
C PRO A 142 4.02 5.20 11.41
N GLY A 143 5.01 5.01 10.55
CA GLY A 143 6.27 5.77 10.55
C GLY A 143 7.38 5.23 11.46
N TRP A 144 7.12 4.25 12.34
CA TRP A 144 8.17 3.68 13.18
C TRP A 144 9.02 2.62 12.47
N GLY A 145 8.52 2.03 11.39
CA GLY A 145 9.19 0.97 10.66
C GLY A 145 9.28 -0.35 11.43
N ASN A 146 10.09 -1.26 10.91
CA ASN A 146 10.30 -2.56 11.55
C ASN A 146 11.10 -2.43 12.85
N PRO A 147 10.84 -3.28 13.85
CA PRO A 147 11.61 -3.29 15.07
C PRO A 147 13.09 -3.63 14.79
N PHE A 148 13.99 -2.95 15.45
CA PHE A 148 15.41 -3.34 15.48
C PHE A 148 15.67 -4.34 16.60
N THR A 149 16.71 -5.16 16.44
CA THR A 149 17.14 -6.14 17.46
C THR A 149 18.65 -6.19 17.57
N TRP A 150 19.15 -6.72 18.68
CA TRP A 150 20.57 -6.97 18.87
C TRP A 150 20.82 -8.29 19.62
N GLY A 151 22.06 -8.78 19.50
CA GLY A 151 22.52 -10.01 20.18
C GLY A 151 21.83 -11.28 19.69
N GLY A 152 21.30 -11.30 18.48
CA GLY A 152 20.62 -12.46 17.89
C GLY A 152 19.15 -12.64 18.32
N SER A 153 18.60 -11.71 19.10
CA SER A 153 17.16 -11.67 19.39
C SER A 153 16.34 -11.40 18.14
N GLN A 154 15.07 -11.73 18.20
CA GLN A 154 14.10 -11.41 17.15
C GLN A 154 12.91 -10.64 17.75
N MET A 155 12.34 -9.71 16.97
CA MET A 155 11.11 -9.00 17.32
C MET A 155 10.30 -8.80 16.03
N PHE A 156 9.06 -9.27 16.04
CA PHE A 156 8.18 -9.28 14.88
C PHE A 156 6.71 -9.35 15.31
N VAL A 157 5.80 -9.08 14.38
CA VAL A 157 4.37 -9.22 14.60
C VAL A 157 3.95 -10.66 14.28
N THR A 158 3.24 -11.31 15.19
CA THR A 158 2.64 -12.64 14.99
C THR A 158 1.16 -12.46 14.72
N GLU A 159 0.72 -12.80 13.54
CA GLU A 159 -0.68 -12.72 13.15
C GLU A 159 -1.56 -13.68 13.94
N GLY A 160 -2.75 -13.22 14.33
CA GLY A 160 -3.72 -13.99 15.10
C GLY A 160 -3.23 -14.42 16.50
N GLY A 161 -2.06 -13.95 16.93
CA GLY A 161 -1.42 -14.30 18.19
C GLY A 161 -1.76 -13.37 19.36
N GLY A 162 -2.67 -12.41 19.19
CA GLY A 162 -2.96 -11.37 20.18
C GLY A 162 -3.78 -11.84 21.38
N TYR A 163 -3.91 -10.93 22.35
CA TYR A 163 -4.73 -11.13 23.55
C TYR A 163 -6.22 -11.21 23.21
N ILE A 164 -6.69 -10.35 22.33
CA ILE A 164 -8.05 -10.40 21.79
C ILE A 164 -8.04 -11.39 20.62
N PRO A 165 -8.95 -12.36 20.57
CA PRO A 165 -9.04 -13.30 19.45
C PRO A 165 -9.17 -12.56 18.11
N GLY A 166 -8.30 -12.88 17.15
CA GLY A 166 -8.25 -12.22 15.84
C GLY A 166 -7.26 -11.06 15.74
N THR A 167 -6.75 -10.55 16.85
CA THR A 167 -5.69 -9.54 16.84
C THR A 167 -4.30 -10.16 16.78
N ASN A 168 -3.29 -9.33 16.51
CA ASN A 168 -1.91 -9.74 16.40
C ASN A 168 -1.16 -9.56 17.73
N ALA A 169 0.01 -10.18 17.86
CA ALA A 169 0.91 -9.98 18.98
C ALA A 169 2.27 -9.45 18.53
N LEU A 170 2.85 -8.55 19.30
CA LEU A 170 4.28 -8.22 19.19
C LEU A 170 5.09 -9.33 19.87
N THR A 171 5.83 -10.09 19.10
CA THR A 171 6.61 -11.23 19.58
C THR A 171 8.06 -10.86 19.75
N TYR A 172 8.60 -11.11 20.94
CA TYR A 172 10.02 -11.00 21.27
C TYR A 172 10.61 -12.37 21.55
N VAL A 173 11.60 -12.80 20.77
CA VAL A 173 12.34 -14.04 20.98
C VAL A 173 13.71 -13.70 21.56
N GLN A 174 13.91 -14.09 22.80
CA GLN A 174 15.14 -13.86 23.53
C GLN A 174 16.26 -14.80 23.05
N GLN A 175 17.49 -14.31 22.97
CA GLN A 175 18.63 -15.16 22.59
C GLN A 175 19.60 -15.38 23.73
N ASP A 176 19.97 -14.32 24.46
CA ASP A 176 20.97 -14.38 25.54
C ASP A 176 20.71 -13.27 26.57
N ALA A 177 21.53 -13.20 27.59
CA ALA A 177 21.57 -12.09 28.51
C ALA A 177 21.94 -10.77 27.78
N TRP A 178 21.31 -9.67 28.18
CA TRP A 178 21.54 -8.33 27.59
C TRP A 178 21.19 -8.21 26.11
N THR A 179 20.28 -9.02 25.62
CA THR A 179 19.72 -8.95 24.28
C THR A 179 18.34 -8.31 24.29
N GLY A 180 17.92 -7.77 23.18
CA GLY A 180 16.62 -7.11 23.13
C GLY A 180 16.20 -6.70 21.72
N GLY A 181 15.11 -5.95 21.68
CA GLY A 181 14.57 -5.31 20.51
C GLY A 181 13.76 -4.09 20.87
N GLY A 182 13.41 -3.29 19.88
CA GLY A 182 12.65 -2.08 20.09
C GLY A 182 12.37 -1.33 18.82
N PHE A 183 11.85 -0.12 18.97
CA PHE A 183 11.44 0.74 17.88
C PHE A 183 12.17 2.08 17.96
N ASN A 184 12.61 2.58 16.81
CA ASN A 184 12.96 3.97 16.63
C ASN A 184 11.68 4.76 16.44
N ILE A 185 11.48 5.78 17.24
CA ILE A 185 10.30 6.64 17.23
C ILE A 185 10.65 7.91 16.45
N ALA A 186 10.07 8.05 15.27
CA ALA A 186 10.28 9.21 14.43
C ALA A 186 8.94 9.67 13.85
N PRO A 187 8.57 10.96 14.00
CA PRO A 187 9.26 11.98 14.78
C PRO A 187 9.28 11.66 16.28
N PRO A 188 10.18 12.30 17.07
CA PRO A 188 10.20 12.11 18.52
C PRO A 188 8.84 12.46 19.15
N VAL A 189 8.43 11.65 20.12
CA VAL A 189 7.13 11.83 20.80
C VAL A 189 7.35 12.59 22.11
N ASP A 190 6.43 13.52 22.35
CA ASP A 190 6.40 14.33 23.55
C ASP A 190 5.46 13.68 24.60
N LEU A 191 6.06 13.15 25.66
CA LEU A 191 5.39 12.51 26.79
C LEU A 191 5.57 13.30 28.10
N HIS A 192 5.73 14.62 28.04
CA HIS A 192 5.88 15.41 29.24
C HIS A 192 4.59 16.14 29.67
N SER A 193 4.48 16.38 30.96
CA SER A 193 3.50 17.28 31.55
C SER A 193 4.18 18.12 32.64
N GLY A 194 4.48 19.37 32.35
CA GLY A 194 5.32 20.19 33.23
C GLY A 194 6.75 19.67 33.28
N ASN A 195 7.20 19.11 34.39
CA ASN A 195 8.52 18.50 34.57
C ASN A 195 8.45 16.96 34.78
N GLU A 196 7.30 16.38 34.55
CA GLU A 196 7.00 14.96 34.82
C GLU A 196 6.52 14.25 33.57
N TRP A 197 6.32 12.94 33.69
CA TRP A 197 5.65 12.16 32.67
C TRP A 197 4.18 12.60 32.52
N LEU A 198 3.73 12.69 31.29
CA LEU A 198 2.36 12.98 30.96
C LEU A 198 1.41 11.93 31.53
N SER A 199 1.75 10.67 31.35
CA SER A 199 0.94 9.54 31.76
C SER A 199 1.50 8.92 33.04
N ASP A 200 0.63 8.44 33.90
CA ASP A 200 1.01 7.85 35.17
C ASP A 200 1.74 6.50 35.00
N SER A 201 1.44 5.79 33.93
CA SER A 201 1.87 4.38 33.79
C SER A 201 2.03 3.97 32.33
N ILE A 202 2.79 2.89 32.13
CA ILE A 202 2.75 2.04 30.94
C ILE A 202 2.01 0.74 31.31
N SER A 203 1.14 0.27 30.42
CA SER A 203 0.41 -0.99 30.57
C SER A 203 0.47 -1.83 29.30
N PHE A 204 0.37 -3.14 29.46
CA PHE A 204 0.37 -4.10 28.35
C PHE A 204 -0.15 -5.46 28.81
N TRP A 205 -0.66 -6.25 27.87
CA TRP A 205 -0.86 -7.67 28.05
C TRP A 205 0.38 -8.43 27.58
N MET A 206 0.73 -9.49 28.29
CA MET A 206 1.84 -10.35 27.93
C MET A 206 1.53 -11.83 28.19
N HIS A 207 1.90 -12.66 27.23
CA HIS A 207 1.94 -14.10 27.34
C HIS A 207 3.40 -14.58 27.31
N SER A 208 3.75 -15.49 28.20
CA SER A 208 5.07 -16.16 28.20
C SER A 208 4.86 -17.68 28.15
N GLU A 209 5.58 -18.34 27.26
CA GLU A 209 5.52 -19.80 27.12
C GLU A 209 6.31 -20.54 28.21
N ALA A 210 7.21 -19.86 28.89
CA ALA A 210 8.06 -20.42 29.93
C ALA A 210 8.32 -19.41 31.03
N ASP A 211 8.67 -19.91 32.23
CA ASP A 211 9.19 -19.05 33.30
C ASP A 211 10.34 -18.20 32.79
N ALA A 212 10.25 -16.91 33.02
CA ALA A 212 11.24 -15.97 32.57
C ALA A 212 11.82 -15.16 33.71
N PRO A 213 13.10 -14.83 33.64
CA PRO A 213 13.71 -13.90 34.54
C PRO A 213 13.22 -12.48 34.22
N GLN A 214 13.78 -11.53 34.91
CA GLN A 214 13.47 -10.13 34.77
C GLN A 214 13.71 -9.62 33.33
N LEU A 215 12.74 -8.89 32.82
CA LEU A 215 12.85 -8.07 31.62
C LEU A 215 12.88 -6.59 32.01
N ARG A 216 13.38 -5.73 31.12
CA ARG A 216 13.40 -4.29 31.25
C ARG A 216 12.65 -3.64 30.09
N LEU A 217 11.72 -2.74 30.42
CA LEU A 217 11.23 -1.75 29.48
C LEU A 217 12.10 -0.50 29.58
N GLN A 218 12.45 0.08 28.45
CA GLN A 218 13.36 1.23 28.40
C GLN A 218 12.87 2.26 27.39
N PHE A 219 12.94 3.53 27.78
CA PHE A 219 12.77 4.67 26.89
C PHE A 219 14.10 5.40 26.72
N GLU A 220 14.32 5.94 25.54
CA GLU A 220 15.49 6.78 25.26
C GLU A 220 15.03 8.14 24.71
N SER A 221 15.77 9.18 25.07
CA SER A 221 15.60 10.54 24.55
C SER A 221 16.94 11.06 24.02
N GLY A 222 16.99 11.35 22.71
CA GLY A 222 18.24 11.74 22.06
C GLY A 222 19.37 10.71 22.22
N ASP A 223 20.61 11.17 22.09
CA ASP A 223 21.78 10.28 22.05
C ASP A 223 22.21 9.70 23.42
N ASN A 224 21.77 10.28 24.54
CA ASN A 224 22.35 9.94 25.85
C ASN A 224 21.34 9.77 26.99
N GLY A 225 20.07 10.03 26.78
CA GLY A 225 19.05 9.94 27.85
C GLY A 225 18.39 8.57 27.86
N LYS A 226 18.48 7.82 28.98
CA LYS A 226 17.84 6.51 29.11
C LYS A 226 17.20 6.33 30.48
N VAL A 227 15.97 5.89 30.50
CA VAL A 227 15.28 5.43 31.70
C VAL A 227 14.68 4.06 31.49
N GLY A 228 14.65 3.22 32.51
CA GLY A 228 14.10 1.87 32.42
C GLY A 228 13.44 1.40 33.69
N GLY A 229 12.46 0.53 33.54
CA GLY A 229 11.75 -0.18 34.59
C GLY A 229 11.86 -1.69 34.41
N ASN A 230 12.29 -2.37 35.45
CA ASN A 230 12.41 -3.83 35.44
C ASN A 230 11.10 -4.48 35.87
N PHE A 231 10.75 -5.58 35.21
CA PHE A 231 9.60 -6.39 35.61
C PHE A 231 9.92 -7.89 35.50
N THR A 232 9.26 -8.68 36.31
CA THR A 232 9.40 -10.15 36.28
C THR A 232 8.11 -10.73 35.68
N PRO A 233 8.19 -11.36 34.51
CA PRO A 233 7.06 -12.06 33.95
C PRO A 233 6.49 -13.11 34.89
N VAL A 234 5.19 -13.31 34.88
CA VAL A 234 4.53 -14.42 35.56
C VAL A 234 4.94 -15.73 34.87
N ALA A 235 4.99 -16.83 35.64
CA ALA A 235 5.23 -18.17 35.11
C ALA A 235 4.28 -18.54 33.97
N ALA A 236 4.77 -19.42 33.09
CA ALA A 236 4.12 -19.84 31.86
C ALA A 236 2.63 -20.09 31.96
N GLY A 237 1.91 -19.63 30.99
CA GLY A 237 0.51 -19.98 30.75
C GLY A 237 -0.48 -18.83 30.83
N GLY A 238 -0.99 -18.46 29.67
CA GLY A 238 -2.03 -17.46 29.48
C GLY A 238 -1.55 -16.01 29.47
N TRP A 239 -2.45 -15.15 29.05
CA TRP A 239 -2.25 -13.72 29.01
C TRP A 239 -2.41 -13.09 30.39
N ASN A 240 -1.49 -12.20 30.76
CA ASN A 240 -1.51 -11.47 32.02
C ASN A 240 -1.36 -9.96 31.73
N HIS A 241 -2.13 -9.17 32.45
CA HIS A 241 -2.05 -7.71 32.36
C HIS A 241 -1.00 -7.16 33.31
N TYR A 242 -0.13 -6.30 32.80
CA TYR A 242 0.91 -5.61 33.54
C TYR A 242 0.70 -4.10 33.48
N LYS A 243 0.98 -3.44 34.60
CA LYS A 243 0.92 -1.99 34.69
C LYS A 243 2.06 -1.50 35.61
N TYR A 244 2.87 -0.59 35.11
CA TYR A 244 4.01 -0.03 35.82
C TYR A 244 3.97 1.47 35.82
N ALA A 245 4.23 2.09 36.98
CA ALA A 245 4.26 3.54 37.09
C ALA A 245 5.51 4.11 36.38
N LEU A 246 5.34 5.02 35.46
CA LEU A 246 6.45 5.64 34.70
C LEU A 246 7.38 6.45 35.59
N LYS A 247 6.86 7.06 36.66
CA LYS A 247 7.69 7.77 37.66
C LYS A 247 8.71 6.89 38.40
N ASP A 248 8.49 5.56 38.37
CA ASP A 248 9.39 4.59 39.02
C ASP A 248 10.51 4.13 38.07
N PHE A 249 10.50 4.57 36.80
CA PHE A 249 11.58 4.32 35.86
C PHE A 249 12.82 5.11 36.27
N ALA A 250 13.93 4.41 36.43
CA ALA A 250 15.18 4.98 36.86
C ALA A 250 16.16 5.18 35.70
N TYR A 251 17.14 6.06 35.87
CA TYR A 251 18.25 6.17 34.93
C TYR A 251 19.00 4.86 34.83
N VAL A 252 19.30 4.41 33.62
CA VAL A 252 19.99 3.16 33.34
C VAL A 252 21.23 3.39 32.47
N ASP A 253 22.11 2.40 32.41
CA ASP A 253 23.31 2.40 31.56
C ASP A 253 24.25 3.60 31.79
N GLY A 254 24.23 4.16 33.01
CA GLY A 254 25.11 5.29 33.39
C GLY A 254 24.66 6.66 32.94
N THR A 255 23.42 6.76 32.42
CA THR A 255 22.82 8.05 32.04
C THR A 255 22.38 8.82 33.29
N THR A 256 22.35 10.13 33.19
CA THR A 256 21.92 11.03 34.28
C THR A 256 20.89 12.08 33.85
N GLU A 257 20.57 12.09 32.56
CA GLU A 257 19.62 13.02 31.96
C GLU A 257 18.65 12.23 31.10
N PHE A 258 17.42 12.69 31.05
CA PHE A 258 16.36 12.13 30.20
C PHE A 258 15.32 13.21 29.94
N ASP A 259 14.95 13.36 28.69
CA ASP A 259 13.98 14.37 28.25
C ASP A 259 12.68 13.69 27.83
N THR A 260 11.65 13.81 28.66
CA THR A 260 10.31 13.26 28.38
C THR A 260 9.60 13.96 27.23
N SER A 261 10.08 15.13 26.79
CA SER A 261 9.51 15.86 25.65
C SER A 261 10.03 15.39 24.29
N ALA A 262 11.01 14.47 24.26
CA ALA A 262 11.67 14.05 23.04
C ALA A 262 12.02 12.55 23.04
N ILE A 263 11.02 11.70 23.23
CA ILE A 263 11.21 10.24 23.21
C ILE A 263 11.51 9.76 21.79
N THR A 264 12.66 9.11 21.61
CA THR A 264 13.17 8.67 20.31
C THR A 264 13.25 7.15 20.17
N VAL A 265 13.23 6.40 21.28
CA VAL A 265 13.34 4.94 21.25
C VAL A 265 12.52 4.31 22.39
N PHE A 266 11.88 3.20 22.07
CA PHE A 266 11.31 2.26 23.05
C PHE A 266 11.94 0.88 22.86
N GLN A 267 12.26 0.19 23.97
CA GLN A 267 12.93 -1.11 23.96
C GLN A 267 12.38 -2.07 25.00
N ILE A 268 12.44 -3.36 24.66
CA ILE A 268 12.24 -4.49 25.56
C ILE A 268 13.52 -5.30 25.55
N LEU A 269 14.11 -5.52 26.71
CA LEU A 269 15.38 -6.25 26.79
C LEU A 269 15.44 -7.21 27.98
N SER A 270 16.24 -8.27 27.83
CA SER A 270 16.59 -9.18 28.91
C SER A 270 17.65 -8.52 29.80
N GLU A 271 17.48 -8.63 31.12
CA GLU A 271 18.43 -8.08 32.07
C GLU A 271 19.22 -9.19 32.79
N GLY A 272 20.41 -9.46 32.31
CA GLY A 272 21.37 -10.34 32.97
C GLY A 272 21.11 -11.84 32.88
N ASN A 273 19.94 -12.27 32.42
CA ASN A 273 19.49 -13.66 32.42
C ASN A 273 18.70 -14.03 31.15
N GLY A 274 19.38 -14.20 30.04
CA GLY A 274 18.78 -14.65 28.81
C GLY A 274 18.77 -16.18 28.65
N ALA A 275 17.89 -16.67 27.82
CA ALA A 275 17.92 -18.03 27.33
C ALA A 275 17.44 -18.09 25.88
N ALA A 276 18.21 -18.74 25.03
CA ALA A 276 17.89 -18.88 23.62
C ALA A 276 16.52 -19.52 23.40
N GLY A 277 15.74 -18.91 22.51
CA GLY A 277 14.42 -19.38 22.10
C GLY A 277 13.29 -19.12 23.10
N ARG A 278 13.54 -18.36 24.18
CA ARG A 278 12.45 -17.97 25.09
C ARG A 278 11.60 -16.88 24.42
N THR A 279 10.30 -17.13 24.31
CA THR A 279 9.38 -16.31 23.55
C THR A 279 8.40 -15.58 24.46
N PHE A 280 8.17 -14.31 24.17
CA PHE A 280 7.19 -13.46 24.82
C PHE A 280 6.31 -12.82 23.74
N HIS A 281 4.99 -12.78 24.01
CA HIS A 281 4.02 -12.11 23.19
C HIS A 281 3.45 -10.92 23.95
N PHE A 282 3.41 -9.77 23.34
CA PHE A 282 2.86 -8.54 23.92
C PHE A 282 1.69 -8.07 23.07
N ASP A 283 0.70 -7.51 23.74
CA ASP A 283 -0.45 -6.90 23.10
C ASP A 283 -0.96 -5.72 23.93
N ASN A 284 -1.68 -4.79 23.30
CA ASN A 284 -2.29 -3.63 23.93
C ASN A 284 -1.29 -2.90 24.84
N MET A 285 -0.17 -2.49 24.26
CA MET A 285 0.92 -1.84 24.96
C MET A 285 0.90 -0.33 24.73
N TRP A 286 0.70 0.43 25.77
CA TRP A 286 0.63 1.89 25.71
C TRP A 286 0.93 2.58 27.04
N THR A 287 1.20 3.89 26.99
CA THR A 287 1.24 4.74 28.19
C THR A 287 -0.16 5.29 28.48
N GLY A 288 -0.49 5.52 29.75
CA GLY A 288 -1.75 6.11 30.15
C GLY A 288 -2.99 5.29 29.83
N THR A 289 -3.98 5.95 29.27
CA THR A 289 -5.27 5.37 28.84
C THR A 289 -5.65 6.00 27.50
N PRO A 290 -4.96 5.63 26.41
CA PRO A 290 -5.30 6.16 25.11
C PRO A 290 -6.73 5.75 24.72
N ASP A 291 -7.40 6.63 24.05
CA ASP A 291 -8.68 6.33 23.40
C ASP A 291 -8.37 5.53 22.12
N ILE A 292 -8.38 4.22 22.24
CA ILE A 292 -8.09 3.30 21.14
C ILE A 292 -9.34 2.50 20.87
N ASP A 293 -9.83 2.60 19.68
CA ASP A 293 -10.83 1.66 19.19
C ASP A 293 -10.20 0.29 18.96
N VAL A 294 -10.71 -0.70 19.64
CA VAL A 294 -10.32 -2.13 19.52
C VAL A 294 -11.52 -3.01 19.18
N VAL A 295 -12.62 -2.39 18.79
CA VAL A 295 -13.86 -3.08 18.46
C VAL A 295 -13.94 -3.18 16.95
N ALA A 296 -13.81 -4.40 16.43
CA ALA A 296 -13.93 -4.62 15.00
C ALA A 296 -15.37 -4.38 14.52
N PRO A 297 -15.55 -3.87 13.28
CA PRO A 297 -16.85 -3.72 12.65
C PRO A 297 -17.65 -5.02 12.60
N VAL A 298 -18.96 -4.92 12.60
CA VAL A 298 -19.81 -6.09 12.33
C VAL A 298 -19.72 -6.49 10.87
N ALA A 299 -20.04 -7.76 10.57
CA ALA A 299 -20.03 -8.25 9.19
C ALA A 299 -21.02 -7.46 8.30
N PRO A 300 -20.59 -6.98 7.11
CA PRO A 300 -21.49 -6.34 6.15
C PRO A 300 -22.67 -7.23 5.77
N GLU A 301 -23.86 -6.67 5.71
CA GLU A 301 -25.09 -7.40 5.40
C GLU A 301 -25.48 -7.25 3.91
N ASN A 302 -26.38 -8.12 3.45
CA ASN A 302 -26.99 -8.07 2.11
C ASN A 302 -25.97 -8.09 0.96
N VAL A 303 -24.84 -8.75 1.15
CA VAL A 303 -23.84 -8.95 0.11
C VAL A 303 -24.46 -9.68 -1.08
N SER A 304 -24.40 -9.09 -2.25
CA SER A 304 -24.97 -9.64 -3.48
C SER A 304 -24.24 -9.15 -4.72
N GLY A 305 -24.35 -9.88 -5.83
CA GLY A 305 -23.85 -9.44 -7.12
C GLY A 305 -25.00 -9.22 -8.11
N ILE A 306 -24.88 -8.19 -8.92
CA ILE A 306 -25.83 -7.82 -9.98
C ILE A 306 -25.11 -8.02 -11.32
N PRO A 307 -25.59 -8.93 -12.21
CA PRO A 307 -24.91 -9.18 -13.47
C PRO A 307 -25.06 -8.00 -14.43
N GLY A 308 -23.93 -7.54 -14.97
CA GLY A 308 -23.81 -6.55 -16.04
C GLY A 308 -23.28 -7.17 -17.33
N ASN A 309 -22.77 -6.36 -18.25
CA ASN A 309 -22.16 -6.85 -19.49
C ASN A 309 -20.69 -7.22 -19.24
N ASN A 310 -20.42 -8.51 -19.08
CA ASN A 310 -19.11 -9.08 -18.73
C ASN A 310 -18.54 -8.59 -17.39
N PHE A 311 -19.39 -8.17 -16.47
CA PHE A 311 -19.00 -7.87 -15.09
C PHE A 311 -20.16 -8.18 -14.13
N ASN A 312 -19.84 -8.35 -12.86
CA ASN A 312 -20.80 -8.31 -11.78
C ASN A 312 -20.56 -7.07 -10.92
N LEU A 313 -21.62 -6.32 -10.64
CA LEU A 313 -21.58 -5.25 -9.65
C LEU A 313 -21.87 -5.86 -8.27
N VAL A 314 -20.89 -5.93 -7.42
CA VAL A 314 -21.04 -6.40 -6.03
C VAL A 314 -21.56 -5.26 -5.19
N THR A 315 -22.58 -5.54 -4.36
CA THR A 315 -23.21 -4.54 -3.49
C THR A 315 -23.39 -5.11 -2.09
N TRP A 316 -23.41 -4.26 -1.09
CA TRP A 316 -23.67 -4.61 0.31
C TRP A 316 -24.34 -3.45 1.04
N THR A 317 -24.77 -3.71 2.27
CA THR A 317 -25.30 -2.67 3.15
C THR A 317 -24.18 -2.12 4.00
N ASP A 318 -24.17 -0.83 4.18
CA ASP A 318 -23.28 -0.10 5.08
C ASP A 318 -23.33 -0.65 6.50
N VAL A 319 -22.21 -0.59 7.20
CA VAL A 319 -22.11 -1.10 8.58
C VAL A 319 -22.57 -0.03 9.56
N ASP A 320 -23.72 -0.26 10.19
CA ASP A 320 -24.28 0.68 11.16
C ASP A 320 -23.34 0.86 12.38
N GLY A 321 -22.99 2.11 12.66
CA GLY A 321 -22.25 2.51 13.87
C GLY A 321 -20.75 2.65 13.69
N GLU A 322 -20.25 2.41 12.50
CA GLU A 322 -18.92 2.80 12.06
C GLU A 322 -19.02 4.09 11.22
N GLU A 323 -17.95 4.84 11.15
CA GLU A 323 -17.75 5.99 10.26
C GLU A 323 -16.32 5.91 9.71
N GLU A 324 -16.12 6.26 8.44
CA GLU A 324 -14.82 6.20 7.74
C GLU A 324 -14.25 4.78 7.56
N GLU A 325 -15.08 3.76 7.65
CA GLU A 325 -14.65 2.40 7.37
C GLU A 325 -14.40 2.19 5.88
N MET A 326 -13.56 1.23 5.57
CA MET A 326 -13.26 0.77 4.22
C MET A 326 -13.67 -0.69 4.06
N TYR A 327 -13.89 -1.10 2.80
CA TYR A 327 -14.34 -2.45 2.52
C TYR A 327 -13.37 -3.18 1.60
N ASP A 328 -13.07 -4.43 1.93
CA ASP A 328 -12.40 -5.37 1.06
C ASP A 328 -13.41 -6.37 0.49
N VAL A 329 -13.39 -6.57 -0.83
CA VAL A 329 -14.37 -7.38 -1.55
C VAL A 329 -13.70 -8.59 -2.16
N PHE A 330 -14.28 -9.76 -1.92
CA PHE A 330 -13.76 -11.04 -2.36
C PHE A 330 -14.75 -11.76 -3.28
N ALA A 331 -14.21 -12.55 -4.21
CA ALA A 331 -14.96 -13.40 -5.12
C ALA A 331 -14.44 -14.85 -5.07
N SER A 332 -15.33 -15.81 -5.30
CA SER A 332 -14.97 -17.22 -5.43
C SER A 332 -15.98 -17.97 -6.29
N GLU A 333 -15.56 -18.96 -7.05
CA GLU A 333 -16.44 -19.89 -7.77
C GLU A 333 -17.20 -20.87 -6.83
N SER A 334 -16.77 -20.96 -5.59
CA SER A 334 -17.37 -21.78 -4.54
C SER A 334 -17.89 -20.92 -3.39
N PRO A 335 -18.85 -21.40 -2.57
CA PRO A 335 -19.30 -20.66 -1.40
C PRO A 335 -18.14 -20.29 -0.48
N ILE A 336 -18.02 -19.02 -0.12
CA ILE A 336 -16.94 -18.50 0.73
C ILE A 336 -17.28 -18.80 2.19
N THR A 337 -16.44 -19.61 2.85
CA THR A 337 -16.55 -19.96 4.27
C THR A 337 -15.34 -19.53 5.08
N GLU A 338 -14.26 -19.15 4.42
CA GLU A 338 -13.00 -18.70 4.99
C GLU A 338 -12.31 -17.78 3.97
N LEU A 339 -11.63 -16.75 4.43
CA LEU A 339 -10.82 -15.86 3.59
C LEU A 339 -9.35 -16.28 3.63
N GLY A 340 -8.55 -15.80 2.66
CA GLY A 340 -7.13 -16.13 2.60
C GLY A 340 -6.82 -17.59 2.20
N VAL A 341 -7.80 -18.32 1.70
CA VAL A 341 -7.64 -19.68 1.19
C VAL A 341 -7.62 -19.68 -0.33
N PRO A 342 -6.97 -20.69 -0.97
CA PRO A 342 -6.97 -20.81 -2.43
C PRO A 342 -8.39 -20.82 -3.00
N GLY A 343 -8.61 -20.03 -4.06
CA GLY A 343 -9.91 -19.90 -4.72
C GLY A 343 -10.82 -18.80 -4.16
N VAL A 344 -10.37 -18.08 -3.16
CA VAL A 344 -11.00 -16.83 -2.71
C VAL A 344 -10.08 -15.68 -3.07
N GLU A 345 -10.52 -14.86 -4.01
CA GLU A 345 -9.74 -13.77 -4.59
C GLU A 345 -10.21 -12.42 -4.07
N LEU A 346 -9.27 -11.54 -3.69
CA LEU A 346 -9.53 -10.14 -3.41
C LEU A 346 -9.72 -9.39 -4.75
N ILE A 347 -10.92 -8.88 -5.00
CA ILE A 347 -11.27 -8.20 -6.25
C ILE A 347 -11.32 -6.68 -6.12
N ALA A 348 -11.49 -6.16 -4.92
CA ALA A 348 -11.37 -4.73 -4.62
C ALA A 348 -10.95 -4.56 -3.17
N SER A 349 -10.10 -3.57 -2.89
CA SER A 349 -9.63 -3.23 -1.55
C SER A 349 -9.82 -1.74 -1.28
N ASN A 350 -9.97 -1.40 0.00
CA ASN A 350 -10.13 -0.01 0.45
C ASN A 350 -11.27 0.73 -0.26
N VAL A 351 -12.37 0.05 -0.53
CA VAL A 351 -13.58 0.69 -1.06
C VAL A 351 -14.13 1.59 0.04
N LEU A 352 -14.19 2.89 -0.23
CA LEU A 352 -14.57 3.88 0.75
C LEU A 352 -16.04 3.71 1.20
N GLU A 353 -16.29 4.06 2.46
CA GLU A 353 -17.64 4.28 2.98
C GLU A 353 -18.46 5.14 2.02
N GLY A 354 -19.74 4.88 1.91
CA GLY A 354 -20.66 5.58 1.01
C GLY A 354 -20.64 5.08 -0.44
N ALA A 355 -19.68 4.25 -0.86
CA ALA A 355 -19.71 3.59 -2.17
C ALA A 355 -20.54 2.31 -2.18
N GLN A 356 -20.35 1.42 -1.21
CA GLN A 356 -20.99 0.09 -1.05
C GLN A 356 -21.14 -0.69 -2.35
N THR A 357 -20.22 -0.50 -3.28
CA THR A 357 -20.19 -1.19 -4.58
C THR A 357 -18.76 -1.45 -5.05
N ALA A 358 -18.54 -2.60 -5.67
CA ALA A 358 -17.32 -2.94 -6.38
C ALA A 358 -17.64 -3.65 -7.70
N THR A 359 -16.83 -3.41 -8.71
CA THR A 359 -17.02 -4.05 -10.03
C THR A 359 -16.04 -5.24 -10.14
N HIS A 360 -16.60 -6.42 -10.37
CA HIS A 360 -15.85 -7.61 -10.70
C HIS A 360 -15.96 -7.86 -12.21
N TYR A 361 -14.92 -7.54 -12.98
CA TYR A 361 -14.84 -7.86 -14.41
C TYR A 361 -14.62 -9.36 -14.59
N LEU A 362 -15.37 -9.94 -15.55
CA LEU A 362 -15.39 -11.37 -15.78
C LEU A 362 -14.67 -11.68 -17.09
N PHE A 363 -13.56 -12.38 -16.99
CA PHE A 363 -12.77 -12.82 -18.13
C PHE A 363 -12.70 -14.34 -18.19
N TYR A 364 -12.54 -14.88 -19.41
CA TYR A 364 -12.35 -16.28 -19.65
C TYR A 364 -11.39 -16.48 -20.83
N PRO A 365 -10.58 -17.56 -20.89
CA PRO A 365 -9.67 -17.78 -21.99
C PRO A 365 -10.39 -17.93 -23.32
N LEU A 366 -9.99 -17.15 -24.31
CA LEU A 366 -10.29 -17.21 -25.74
C LEU A 366 -11.76 -16.97 -26.14
N GLU A 367 -12.72 -17.49 -25.43
CA GLU A 367 -14.16 -17.41 -25.79
C GLU A 367 -15.04 -16.97 -24.63
N ASP A 368 -16.20 -16.40 -24.95
CA ASP A 368 -17.18 -16.06 -23.94
C ASP A 368 -17.70 -17.33 -23.26
N ALA A 369 -17.71 -17.33 -21.94
CA ALA A 369 -18.13 -18.47 -21.15
C ALA A 369 -19.10 -18.08 -20.02
N SER A 370 -19.95 -19.02 -19.63
CA SER A 370 -20.80 -18.84 -18.44
C SER A 370 -19.99 -19.15 -17.20
N VAL A 371 -19.86 -18.18 -16.30
CA VAL A 371 -19.17 -18.28 -15.02
C VAL A 371 -20.13 -18.01 -13.87
N THR A 372 -19.77 -18.51 -12.69
CA THR A 372 -20.61 -18.37 -11.49
C THR A 372 -19.75 -18.00 -10.31
N TYR A 373 -20.09 -16.93 -9.58
CA TYR A 373 -19.32 -16.43 -8.45
C TYR A 373 -20.17 -16.19 -7.22
N TYR A 374 -19.60 -16.45 -6.07
CA TYR A 374 -20.01 -16.01 -4.74
C TYR A 374 -19.15 -14.82 -4.32
N TYR A 375 -19.69 -13.97 -3.45
CA TYR A 375 -19.01 -12.78 -2.98
C TYR A 375 -18.96 -12.73 -1.45
N ALA A 376 -17.92 -12.13 -0.93
CA ALA A 376 -17.81 -11.76 0.47
C ALA A 376 -17.25 -10.34 0.61
N VAL A 377 -17.62 -9.65 1.67
CA VAL A 377 -17.18 -8.30 1.97
C VAL A 377 -16.76 -8.23 3.44
N VAL A 378 -15.62 -7.61 3.70
CA VAL A 378 -15.08 -7.32 5.02
C VAL A 378 -15.07 -5.82 5.22
N ALA A 379 -15.50 -5.35 6.39
CA ALA A 379 -15.31 -3.96 6.80
C ALA A 379 -14.04 -3.83 7.64
N VAL A 380 -13.32 -2.75 7.42
CA VAL A 380 -12.13 -2.33 8.18
C VAL A 380 -12.40 -0.92 8.68
N ASP A 381 -12.44 -0.70 9.98
CA ASP A 381 -12.70 0.62 10.55
C ASP A 381 -11.53 1.60 10.40
N ALA A 382 -11.75 2.84 10.77
CA ALA A 382 -10.72 3.89 10.73
C ALA A 382 -9.53 3.60 11.68
N ALA A 383 -9.72 2.78 12.71
CA ALA A 383 -8.65 2.32 13.60
C ALA A 383 -7.87 1.13 13.04
N GLY A 384 -8.34 0.52 11.94
CA GLY A 384 -7.74 -0.64 11.29
C GLY A 384 -8.20 -1.98 11.84
N ASN A 385 -9.25 -2.03 12.68
CA ASN A 385 -9.80 -3.31 13.12
C ASN A 385 -10.59 -3.97 11.98
N VAL A 386 -10.31 -5.24 11.72
CA VAL A 386 -10.92 -6.00 10.65
C VAL A 386 -12.10 -6.80 11.19
N GLY A 387 -13.28 -6.61 10.62
CA GLY A 387 -14.50 -7.30 11.00
C GLY A 387 -14.59 -8.73 10.45
N ASP A 388 -15.63 -9.44 10.86
CA ASP A 388 -16.02 -10.67 10.19
C ASP A 388 -16.55 -10.36 8.79
N PHE A 389 -16.42 -11.32 7.85
CA PHE A 389 -16.95 -11.11 6.51
C PHE A 389 -18.44 -11.40 6.41
N GLY A 390 -19.15 -10.56 5.65
CA GLY A 390 -20.48 -10.86 5.14
C GLY A 390 -20.38 -11.61 3.81
N ALA A 391 -21.14 -12.68 3.62
CA ALA A 391 -21.13 -13.46 2.40
C ALA A 391 -22.48 -13.42 1.64
N SER A 392 -22.41 -13.54 0.31
CA SER A 392 -23.62 -13.66 -0.52
C SER A 392 -24.32 -14.99 -0.26
N ASN A 393 -25.66 -14.92 -0.12
CA ASN A 393 -26.51 -16.11 0.13
C ASN A 393 -26.69 -16.99 -1.11
N ALA A 394 -26.40 -16.48 -2.29
CA ALA A 394 -26.55 -17.17 -3.56
C ALA A 394 -25.48 -16.73 -4.56
N PRO A 395 -25.07 -17.60 -5.47
CA PRO A 395 -24.14 -17.24 -6.51
C PRO A 395 -24.80 -16.37 -7.60
N VAL A 396 -23.94 -15.67 -8.33
CA VAL A 396 -24.32 -14.91 -9.51
C VAL A 396 -23.72 -15.58 -10.74
N THR A 397 -24.58 -15.99 -11.68
CA THR A 397 -24.15 -16.55 -12.97
C THR A 397 -24.21 -15.44 -14.02
N ASN A 398 -23.13 -15.28 -14.78
CA ASN A 398 -23.02 -14.27 -15.83
C ASN A 398 -22.11 -14.78 -16.95
N THR A 399 -22.00 -14.00 -18.04
CA THR A 399 -21.09 -14.27 -19.14
C THR A 399 -19.77 -13.54 -18.91
N ALA A 400 -18.68 -14.28 -18.85
CA ALA A 400 -17.32 -13.75 -18.91
C ALA A 400 -16.92 -13.49 -20.35
N LYS A 401 -16.15 -12.42 -20.59
CA LYS A 401 -15.64 -12.06 -21.91
C LYS A 401 -14.43 -12.93 -22.24
N GLY A 402 -14.44 -13.51 -23.44
CA GLY A 402 -13.27 -14.19 -24.02
C GLY A 402 -12.13 -13.19 -24.24
N ILE A 403 -10.95 -13.52 -23.70
CA ILE A 403 -9.74 -12.70 -23.85
C ILE A 403 -8.58 -13.53 -24.43
N PRO A 404 -7.61 -12.90 -25.11
CA PRO A 404 -6.42 -13.58 -25.59
C PRO A 404 -5.65 -14.23 -24.45
N THR A 405 -4.93 -15.30 -24.77
CA THR A 405 -4.07 -16.04 -23.83
C THR A 405 -2.64 -16.14 -24.37
N ILE A 406 -1.69 -16.47 -23.50
CA ILE A 406 -0.37 -16.89 -23.91
C ILE A 406 -0.47 -18.34 -24.38
N SER A 407 -0.35 -18.58 -25.68
CA SER A 407 -0.56 -19.88 -26.30
C SER A 407 0.53 -20.88 -25.91
N LEU A 408 0.14 -22.13 -25.62
CA LEU A 408 1.09 -23.24 -25.51
C LEU A 408 1.49 -23.83 -26.90
N ASN A 409 0.86 -23.35 -27.97
CA ASN A 409 1.19 -23.73 -29.32
C ASN A 409 2.06 -22.65 -29.97
N VAL A 410 3.36 -22.84 -29.88
CA VAL A 410 4.35 -21.94 -30.49
C VAL A 410 4.29 -22.04 -32.01
N PRO A 411 4.39 -20.92 -32.76
CA PRO A 411 4.48 -20.98 -34.23
C PRO A 411 5.61 -21.90 -34.70
N SER A 412 5.29 -22.80 -35.61
CA SER A 412 6.30 -23.70 -36.15
C SER A 412 7.32 -22.93 -36.99
N ASN A 413 8.60 -23.13 -36.71
CA ASN A 413 9.73 -22.45 -37.35
C ASN A 413 9.80 -20.94 -37.00
N PHE A 414 9.44 -20.56 -35.79
CA PHE A 414 9.60 -19.19 -35.30
C PHE A 414 11.02 -18.67 -35.56
N VAL A 415 11.09 -17.50 -36.16
CA VAL A 415 12.33 -16.74 -36.37
C VAL A 415 11.97 -15.27 -36.17
N ALA A 416 12.60 -14.58 -35.23
CA ALA A 416 12.40 -13.13 -35.10
C ALA A 416 13.04 -12.43 -36.31
N ASP A 417 12.26 -12.16 -37.38
CA ASP A 417 12.72 -11.56 -38.62
C ASP A 417 11.78 -10.47 -39.18
N GLY A 418 10.72 -10.15 -38.42
CA GLY A 418 9.72 -9.11 -38.74
C GLY A 418 8.61 -9.62 -39.67
N ASP A 419 8.60 -10.86 -40.08
CA ASP A 419 7.48 -11.48 -40.81
C ASP A 419 6.53 -12.15 -39.83
N VAL A 420 5.59 -11.39 -39.31
CA VAL A 420 4.58 -11.88 -38.33
C VAL A 420 3.53 -12.82 -38.95
N SER A 421 3.71 -13.24 -40.19
CA SER A 421 2.75 -14.11 -40.90
C SER A 421 2.61 -15.51 -40.28
N GLU A 422 3.64 -16.05 -39.66
CA GLU A 422 3.57 -17.34 -38.96
C GLU A 422 2.67 -17.23 -37.70
N TRP A 423 2.63 -16.09 -37.08
CA TRP A 423 1.72 -15.80 -35.98
C TRP A 423 0.28 -15.67 -36.44
N ALA A 424 0.03 -14.85 -37.45
CA ALA A 424 -1.31 -14.62 -38.00
C ALA A 424 -1.93 -15.94 -38.56
N ASN A 425 -1.10 -16.86 -39.04
CA ASN A 425 -1.56 -18.16 -39.55
C ASN A 425 -1.59 -19.27 -38.49
N SER A 426 -1.11 -19.04 -37.27
CA SER A 426 -1.03 -20.05 -36.22
C SER A 426 -2.40 -20.36 -35.57
N GLY A 427 -3.37 -19.47 -35.69
CA GLY A 427 -4.65 -19.53 -34.98
C GLY A 427 -4.59 -19.00 -33.54
N ILE A 428 -3.46 -18.41 -33.14
CA ILE A 428 -3.31 -17.73 -31.86
C ILE A 428 -4.17 -16.45 -31.88
N MET A 429 -4.97 -16.24 -30.83
CA MET A 429 -5.77 -15.03 -30.68
C MET A 429 -4.86 -13.88 -30.23
N PRO A 430 -4.77 -12.79 -30.99
CA PRO A 430 -3.95 -11.65 -30.60
C PRO A 430 -4.58 -10.78 -29.52
N PHE A 431 -3.76 -10.14 -28.71
CA PHE A 431 -4.14 -8.96 -27.91
C PHE A 431 -4.22 -7.77 -28.88
N ILE A 432 -5.33 -7.06 -28.85
CA ILE A 432 -5.51 -5.80 -29.59
C ILE A 432 -5.47 -4.66 -28.60
N ILE A 433 -4.49 -3.80 -28.76
CA ILE A 433 -4.19 -2.72 -27.81
C ILE A 433 -4.19 -1.39 -28.56
N ASN A 434 -5.18 -0.58 -28.26
CA ASN A 434 -5.37 0.74 -28.87
C ASN A 434 -6.22 1.61 -27.92
N PRO A 435 -6.42 2.90 -28.19
CA PRO A 435 -7.18 3.80 -27.31
C PRO A 435 -8.62 3.38 -27.02
N THR A 436 -9.22 2.53 -27.88
CA THR A 436 -10.58 2.03 -27.68
C THR A 436 -10.65 0.79 -26.79
N THR A 437 -9.63 -0.08 -26.84
CA THR A 437 -9.64 -1.38 -26.13
C THR A 437 -8.86 -1.39 -24.85
N GLY A 438 -7.86 -0.54 -24.73
CA GLY A 438 -6.91 -0.46 -23.62
C GLY A 438 -7.11 0.74 -22.70
N GLY A 439 -6.22 0.88 -21.73
CA GLY A 439 -6.10 2.09 -20.92
C GLY A 439 -5.17 3.09 -21.57
N VAL A 440 -5.53 4.35 -21.57
CA VAL A 440 -4.75 5.45 -22.13
C VAL A 440 -4.21 6.32 -21.03
N TYR A 441 -2.89 6.56 -21.04
CA TYR A 441 -2.24 7.56 -20.22
C TYR A 441 -1.80 8.73 -21.08
N SER A 442 -2.20 9.95 -20.66
CA SER A 442 -1.97 11.19 -21.38
C SER A 442 -2.79 11.28 -22.69
N SER A 443 -2.20 11.52 -23.83
CA SER A 443 -2.88 11.76 -25.09
C SER A 443 -2.43 10.73 -26.11
N VAL A 444 -3.36 9.96 -26.62
CA VAL A 444 -3.24 9.13 -27.83
C VAL A 444 -4.58 9.29 -28.52
N ASP A 445 -4.58 9.82 -29.74
CA ASP A 445 -5.78 10.37 -30.34
C ASP A 445 -6.80 9.28 -30.76
N ASP A 446 -6.40 8.31 -31.53
CA ASP A 446 -7.26 7.22 -32.00
C ASP A 446 -6.48 5.99 -32.49
N GLU A 447 -7.18 5.05 -33.13
CA GLU A 447 -6.60 3.80 -33.64
C GLU A 447 -5.68 3.96 -34.88
N SER A 448 -5.60 5.16 -35.46
CA SER A 448 -4.63 5.44 -36.52
C SER A 448 -3.34 6.06 -35.98
N ASP A 449 -3.42 6.56 -34.77
CA ASP A 449 -2.33 7.07 -33.99
C ASP A 449 -1.53 5.90 -33.36
N LEU A 450 -2.20 5.06 -32.59
CA LEU A 450 -1.59 3.84 -32.07
C LEU A 450 -2.55 2.66 -32.07
N ASN A 451 -2.17 1.56 -32.76
CA ASN A 451 -2.92 0.31 -32.74
C ASN A 451 -2.00 -0.93 -32.87
N ALA A 452 -1.83 -1.64 -31.79
CA ALA A 452 -0.96 -2.80 -31.74
C ALA A 452 -1.72 -4.13 -31.76
N THR A 453 -1.25 -5.05 -32.63
CA THR A 453 -1.70 -6.44 -32.68
C THR A 453 -0.59 -7.33 -32.12
N VAL A 454 -0.78 -7.87 -30.91
CA VAL A 454 0.26 -8.59 -30.17
C VAL A 454 -0.08 -10.07 -30.05
N TYR A 455 0.84 -10.92 -30.45
CA TYR A 455 0.76 -12.37 -30.30
C TYR A 455 1.72 -12.83 -29.22
N MET A 456 1.31 -13.81 -28.41
CA MET A 456 2.15 -14.39 -27.37
C MET A 456 2.03 -15.91 -27.33
N ALA A 457 3.15 -16.58 -27.12
CA ALA A 457 3.21 -18.02 -26.91
C ALA A 457 4.30 -18.35 -25.88
N ILE A 458 4.23 -19.53 -25.28
CA ILE A 458 5.19 -20.01 -24.31
C ILE A 458 5.32 -21.52 -24.41
N ASP A 459 6.54 -22.04 -24.32
CA ASP A 459 6.81 -23.44 -24.12
C ASP A 459 7.68 -23.68 -22.87
N ASP A 460 8.19 -24.86 -22.68
CA ASP A 460 9.04 -25.17 -21.54
C ASP A 460 10.36 -24.37 -21.52
N ASP A 461 10.80 -23.81 -22.63
CA ASP A 461 12.11 -23.20 -22.77
C ASP A 461 12.05 -21.67 -22.94
N TYR A 462 11.02 -21.15 -23.64
CA TYR A 462 10.97 -19.75 -24.05
C TYR A 462 9.59 -19.12 -23.91
N LEU A 463 9.58 -17.83 -23.61
CA LEU A 463 8.47 -16.92 -23.87
C LEU A 463 8.69 -16.28 -25.25
N TYR A 464 7.68 -16.35 -26.13
CA TYR A 464 7.68 -15.79 -27.48
C TYR A 464 6.66 -14.68 -27.58
N TYR A 465 6.97 -13.66 -28.34
CA TYR A 465 6.05 -12.56 -28.62
C TYR A 465 6.31 -11.94 -29.99
N ALA A 466 5.26 -11.37 -30.56
CA ALA A 466 5.33 -10.50 -31.73
C ALA A 466 4.30 -9.40 -31.62
N ALA A 467 4.65 -8.21 -32.08
CA ALA A 467 3.77 -7.06 -32.18
C ALA A 467 3.88 -6.42 -33.56
N ASP A 468 2.73 -6.23 -34.22
CA ASP A 468 2.57 -5.42 -35.41
C ASP A 468 1.86 -4.14 -35.01
N VAL A 469 2.54 -3.00 -35.13
CA VAL A 469 2.12 -1.73 -34.57
C VAL A 469 1.88 -0.74 -35.68
N ILE A 470 0.66 -0.26 -35.79
CA ILE A 470 0.27 0.88 -36.59
C ILE A 470 0.51 2.11 -35.72
N ASP A 471 1.23 3.07 -36.30
CA ASP A 471 1.64 4.32 -35.66
C ASP A 471 1.56 5.41 -36.74
N ASP A 472 1.33 6.66 -36.40
CA ASP A 472 1.23 7.71 -37.41
C ASP A 472 2.52 8.51 -37.59
N ASP A 473 3.46 8.46 -36.63
CA ASP A 473 4.79 9.10 -36.72
C ASP A 473 5.85 8.39 -35.87
N TYR A 474 6.28 7.21 -36.29
CA TYR A 474 7.32 6.46 -35.58
C TYR A 474 8.58 7.27 -35.31
N TYR A 475 8.94 7.45 -34.05
CA TYR A 475 10.10 8.19 -33.62
C TYR A 475 11.05 7.39 -32.74
N PHE A 476 12.30 7.27 -33.20
CA PHE A 476 13.41 6.79 -32.40
C PHE A 476 14.62 7.72 -32.55
N GLY A 477 14.97 8.45 -31.50
CA GLY A 477 15.98 9.51 -31.56
C GLY A 477 16.81 9.65 -30.28
N GLU A 478 17.33 10.87 -30.06
CA GLU A 478 18.05 11.20 -28.84
C GLU A 478 17.05 11.49 -27.71
N GLY A 479 17.27 10.92 -26.54
CA GLY A 479 16.42 11.13 -25.37
C GLY A 479 16.42 9.94 -24.43
N ASN A 480 15.49 9.97 -23.49
CA ASN A 480 15.30 8.84 -22.59
C ASN A 480 14.60 7.70 -23.35
N TRP A 481 15.04 6.48 -23.13
CA TRP A 481 14.50 5.30 -23.80
C TRP A 481 12.98 5.13 -23.57
N TYR A 482 12.47 5.53 -22.41
CA TYR A 482 11.05 5.45 -22.05
C TYR A 482 10.18 6.58 -22.62
N GLU A 483 10.76 7.46 -23.42
CA GLU A 483 10.10 8.55 -24.13
C GLU A 483 10.06 8.32 -25.65
N GLN A 484 10.43 7.14 -26.12
CA GLN A 484 10.50 6.79 -27.55
C GLN A 484 9.50 5.66 -27.84
N ASP A 485 9.13 5.52 -29.13
CA ASP A 485 8.25 4.44 -29.52
C ASP A 485 8.85 3.09 -29.21
N ALA A 486 8.11 2.31 -28.46
CA ALA A 486 8.54 1.04 -27.93
C ALA A 486 7.41 0.21 -27.38
N MET A 487 7.63 -1.08 -27.36
CA MET A 487 6.80 -2.03 -26.62
C MET A 487 7.41 -2.30 -25.25
N GLN A 488 6.60 -2.27 -24.21
CA GLN A 488 6.97 -2.70 -22.87
C GLN A 488 6.04 -3.83 -22.42
N LEU A 489 6.61 -4.94 -21.98
CA LEU A 489 5.87 -6.10 -21.47
C LEU A 489 6.10 -6.22 -19.98
N PHE A 490 5.02 -6.13 -19.23
CA PHE A 490 4.98 -6.41 -17.80
C PHE A 490 4.37 -7.80 -17.61
N ILE A 491 5.06 -8.68 -16.93
CA ILE A 491 4.61 -10.06 -16.76
C ILE A 491 5.02 -10.62 -15.40
N GLY A 492 4.04 -11.15 -14.68
CA GLY A 492 4.27 -12.02 -13.54
C GLY A 492 4.11 -13.47 -13.96
N LEU A 493 4.97 -14.34 -13.50
CA LEU A 493 4.93 -15.76 -13.89
C LEU A 493 4.08 -16.64 -12.96
N TYR A 494 3.37 -16.03 -12.00
CA TYR A 494 2.49 -16.70 -11.06
C TYR A 494 1.22 -15.89 -10.87
N ASP A 495 0.14 -16.49 -10.38
CA ASP A 495 -1.15 -15.83 -10.18
C ASP A 495 -1.12 -14.91 -8.95
N TRP A 496 -0.27 -13.91 -8.99
CA TRP A 496 -0.15 -12.93 -7.92
C TRP A 496 0.45 -11.60 -8.41
N ARG A 497 -0.16 -10.50 -7.99
CA ARG A 497 0.33 -9.15 -8.26
C ARG A 497 0.99 -8.62 -6.99
N GLY A 498 2.30 -8.43 -7.03
CA GLY A 498 3.06 -7.88 -5.93
C GLY A 498 2.58 -6.49 -5.50
N PRO A 499 2.96 -6.04 -4.30
CA PRO A 499 2.62 -4.71 -3.82
C PRO A 499 3.35 -3.62 -4.59
N LYS A 500 2.80 -2.39 -4.57
CA LYS A 500 3.50 -1.22 -5.11
C LYS A 500 4.86 -1.05 -4.44
N HIS A 501 5.87 -0.69 -5.23
CA HIS A 501 7.24 -0.43 -4.77
C HIS A 501 7.78 0.91 -5.28
N ASN A 502 8.79 1.48 -4.60
CA ASN A 502 9.27 2.85 -4.83
C ASN A 502 10.33 3.01 -5.93
N SER A 503 10.63 1.94 -6.67
CA SER A 503 11.62 1.95 -7.75
C SER A 503 11.38 0.79 -8.68
N ILE A 504 12.01 0.79 -9.86
CA ILE A 504 12.02 -0.37 -10.76
C ILE A 504 12.72 -1.51 -10.04
N LYS A 505 11.96 -2.45 -9.55
CA LYS A 505 12.41 -3.68 -8.90
C LYS A 505 11.24 -4.64 -8.76
N ARG A 506 11.55 -5.91 -8.50
CA ARG A 506 10.54 -6.94 -8.27
C ARG A 506 9.71 -6.66 -7.02
N GLY A 507 8.43 -7.03 -7.08
CA GLY A 507 7.57 -7.20 -5.92
C GLY A 507 7.92 -8.47 -5.14
N ASP A 508 6.94 -9.06 -4.45
CA ASP A 508 7.16 -10.30 -3.67
C ASP A 508 7.16 -11.57 -4.53
N GLU A 509 6.58 -11.52 -5.73
CA GLU A 509 6.58 -12.60 -6.73
C GLU A 509 7.44 -12.22 -7.94
N PRO A 510 7.84 -13.19 -8.78
CA PRO A 510 8.55 -12.91 -10.03
C PRO A 510 7.71 -12.01 -10.93
N ASP A 511 8.03 -10.75 -10.95
CA ASP A 511 7.54 -9.78 -11.89
C ASP A 511 8.68 -9.30 -12.78
N TYR A 512 8.43 -9.27 -14.09
CA TYR A 512 9.41 -8.90 -15.09
C TYR A 512 8.89 -7.73 -15.90
N ILE A 513 9.80 -6.82 -16.22
CA ILE A 513 9.54 -5.69 -17.10
C ILE A 513 10.53 -5.78 -18.25
N LEU A 514 10.02 -6.10 -19.43
CA LEU A 514 10.79 -6.21 -20.67
C LEU A 514 10.49 -4.99 -21.52
N TYR A 515 11.53 -4.36 -22.01
CA TYR A 515 11.44 -3.21 -22.89
C TYR A 515 12.08 -3.53 -24.23
N SER A 516 11.34 -3.30 -25.32
CA SER A 516 11.76 -3.60 -26.68
C SER A 516 11.77 -2.33 -27.52
N ASN A 517 12.92 -1.94 -28.02
CA ASN A 517 13.09 -0.86 -28.96
C ASN A 517 14.10 -1.20 -30.07
N GLU A 518 14.32 -0.29 -31.00
CA GLU A 518 15.19 -0.49 -32.17
C GLU A 518 16.59 -1.06 -31.82
N ASN A 519 17.13 -0.73 -30.67
CA ASN A 519 18.51 -1.08 -30.34
C ASN A 519 18.66 -2.30 -29.41
N THR A 520 17.66 -2.57 -28.56
CA THR A 520 17.85 -3.52 -27.47
C THR A 520 16.56 -4.12 -26.98
N LEU A 521 16.65 -5.37 -26.60
CA LEU A 521 15.74 -5.98 -25.63
C LEU A 521 16.37 -5.82 -24.25
N GLN A 522 15.67 -5.12 -23.36
CA GLN A 522 16.15 -4.82 -22.03
C GLN A 522 15.22 -5.38 -20.97
N LEU A 523 15.78 -6.01 -19.97
CA LEU A 523 15.08 -6.38 -18.75
C LEU A 523 15.28 -5.25 -17.73
N ASP A 524 14.25 -4.44 -17.51
CA ASP A 524 14.31 -3.35 -16.54
C ASP A 524 14.13 -3.87 -15.11
N ASN A 525 13.35 -4.90 -14.93
CA ASN A 525 13.14 -5.55 -13.67
C ASN A 525 13.28 -7.10 -13.84
N PRO A 526 14.15 -7.75 -13.06
CA PRO A 526 15.05 -7.17 -12.08
C PRO A 526 16.37 -6.66 -12.70
N GLY A 527 16.77 -5.46 -12.31
CA GLY A 527 18.15 -5.04 -12.36
C GLY A 527 18.66 -4.31 -13.61
N ASN A 528 17.82 -3.90 -14.54
CA ASN A 528 18.23 -3.08 -15.71
C ASN A 528 19.36 -3.74 -16.54
N VAL A 529 19.06 -4.91 -17.09
CA VAL A 529 20.02 -5.74 -17.85
C VAL A 529 19.65 -5.77 -19.32
N SER A 530 20.60 -5.41 -20.18
CA SER A 530 20.45 -5.62 -21.62
C SER A 530 20.57 -7.10 -21.97
N ILE A 531 19.54 -7.65 -22.59
CA ILE A 531 19.51 -9.02 -23.07
C ILE A 531 20.07 -9.03 -24.49
N GLY A 532 21.19 -9.73 -24.68
CA GLY A 532 21.83 -9.82 -25.96
C GLY A 532 21.02 -10.62 -26.98
N ASN A 533 21.14 -10.25 -28.24
CA ASN A 533 20.59 -11.06 -29.35
C ASN A 533 21.48 -12.28 -29.59
N SER A 534 21.00 -13.46 -29.24
CA SER A 534 21.70 -14.74 -29.32
C SER A 534 20.78 -15.82 -29.89
N ASP A 535 21.29 -17.05 -30.08
CA ASP A 535 20.44 -18.18 -30.47
C ASP A 535 19.44 -18.57 -29.36
N GLU A 536 19.72 -18.18 -28.10
CA GLU A 536 18.86 -18.42 -26.94
C GLU A 536 17.85 -17.31 -26.73
N ASP A 537 18.29 -16.07 -26.82
CA ASP A 537 17.44 -14.87 -26.67
C ASP A 537 17.49 -14.09 -27.98
N HIS A 538 16.48 -14.27 -28.82
CA HIS A 538 16.41 -13.70 -30.13
C HIS A 538 15.38 -12.58 -30.22
N TYR A 539 15.74 -11.52 -30.90
CA TYR A 539 14.97 -10.28 -30.88
C TYR A 539 15.15 -9.55 -32.23
N TYR A 540 14.07 -9.02 -32.74
CA TYR A 540 14.01 -8.19 -33.93
C TYR A 540 13.11 -6.99 -33.68
N PHE A 541 13.55 -5.84 -34.17
CA PHE A 541 12.76 -4.61 -34.18
C PHE A 541 13.07 -3.86 -35.49
N GLU A 542 12.05 -3.39 -36.17
CA GLU A 542 12.19 -2.55 -37.34
C GLU A 542 11.08 -1.51 -37.38
N GLY A 543 11.47 -0.24 -37.47
CA GLY A 543 10.58 0.89 -37.75
C GLY A 543 10.46 1.10 -39.26
N PHE A 544 9.27 1.34 -39.74
CA PHE A 544 8.96 1.50 -41.18
C PHE A 544 8.52 2.92 -41.55
N ASP A 545 8.40 3.81 -40.59
CA ASP A 545 7.90 5.16 -40.76
C ASP A 545 6.66 5.21 -41.68
N PRO A 546 5.41 5.17 -41.12
CA PRO A 546 5.12 5.46 -39.71
C PRO A 546 5.06 4.25 -38.75
N ASP A 547 4.94 3.04 -39.23
CA ASP A 547 4.68 1.83 -38.45
C ASP A 547 5.96 1.16 -37.92
N TYR A 548 5.82 0.21 -36.99
CA TYR A 548 6.94 -0.65 -36.58
C TYR A 548 6.51 -2.07 -36.21
N VAL A 549 7.47 -2.99 -36.21
CA VAL A 549 7.27 -4.39 -35.84
C VAL A 549 8.28 -4.83 -34.78
N VAL A 550 7.83 -5.63 -33.85
CA VAL A 550 8.67 -6.27 -32.81
C VAL A 550 8.45 -7.76 -32.82
N GLU A 551 9.52 -8.53 -32.80
CA GLU A 551 9.47 -9.98 -32.57
C GLU A 551 10.56 -10.42 -31.61
N GLY A 552 10.25 -11.39 -30.75
CA GLY A 552 11.27 -11.90 -29.86
C GLY A 552 10.91 -13.21 -29.17
N LYS A 553 11.94 -13.86 -28.69
CA LYS A 553 11.85 -14.93 -27.70
C LYS A 553 12.87 -14.69 -26.59
N ILE A 554 12.49 -15.01 -25.38
CA ILE A 554 13.37 -14.92 -24.22
C ILE A 554 13.38 -16.26 -23.48
N SER A 555 14.56 -16.72 -23.13
CA SER A 555 14.74 -17.97 -22.40
C SER A 555 14.23 -17.83 -20.97
N LEU A 556 13.40 -18.79 -20.53
CA LEU A 556 12.95 -18.88 -19.14
C LEU A 556 14.12 -19.16 -18.18
N ASP A 557 15.19 -19.79 -18.66
CA ASP A 557 16.45 -19.93 -17.91
C ASP A 557 17.15 -18.57 -17.75
N THR A 558 17.17 -17.74 -18.80
CA THR A 558 17.74 -16.39 -18.72
C THR A 558 17.00 -15.56 -17.67
N LEU A 559 15.67 -15.56 -17.68
CA LEU A 559 14.86 -14.86 -16.66
C LEU A 559 15.18 -15.36 -15.26
N ALA A 560 15.21 -16.69 -15.06
CA ALA A 560 15.51 -17.30 -13.77
C ALA A 560 16.92 -16.96 -13.25
N ILE A 561 17.93 -17.00 -14.12
CA ILE A 561 19.31 -16.68 -13.75
C ILE A 561 19.47 -15.20 -13.37
N LEU A 562 18.89 -14.30 -14.14
CA LEU A 562 19.01 -12.86 -13.92
C LEU A 562 18.29 -12.41 -12.65
N SER A 563 17.16 -13.03 -12.33
CA SER A 563 16.39 -12.73 -11.12
C SER A 563 16.85 -13.52 -9.89
N GLY A 564 17.56 -14.62 -10.07
CA GLY A 564 17.90 -15.56 -8.99
C GLY A 564 16.73 -16.44 -8.56
N ASP A 565 15.71 -16.56 -9.40
CA ASP A 565 14.51 -17.35 -9.14
C ASP A 565 14.61 -18.79 -9.64
N PRO A 566 13.75 -19.69 -9.17
CA PRO A 566 13.52 -20.96 -9.83
C PRO A 566 13.01 -20.74 -11.26
N ARG A 567 13.42 -21.63 -12.17
CA ARG A 567 12.89 -21.64 -13.54
C ARG A 567 11.36 -21.79 -13.52
N PHE A 568 10.68 -20.95 -14.25
CA PHE A 568 9.24 -21.06 -14.46
C PHE A 568 8.90 -22.24 -15.38
N HIS A 569 7.84 -22.97 -15.05
CA HIS A 569 7.32 -24.06 -15.86
C HIS A 569 5.86 -23.75 -16.22
N PRO A 570 5.58 -23.37 -17.47
CA PRO A 570 4.23 -23.02 -17.90
C PRO A 570 3.31 -24.26 -17.90
N MET A 571 2.10 -24.09 -17.43
CA MET A 571 1.08 -25.14 -17.45
C MET A 571 -0.23 -24.58 -17.99
N ASN A 572 -0.94 -25.42 -18.75
CA ASN A 572 -2.26 -25.07 -19.25
C ASN A 572 -3.21 -24.71 -18.12
N GLY A 573 -3.90 -23.58 -18.23
CA GLY A 573 -4.82 -23.05 -17.24
C GLY A 573 -4.19 -22.20 -16.15
N MET A 574 -2.88 -21.98 -16.14
CA MET A 574 -2.29 -21.01 -15.21
C MET A 574 -2.76 -19.58 -15.55
N ARG A 575 -3.31 -18.88 -14.58
CA ARG A 575 -3.56 -17.44 -14.68
C ARG A 575 -2.30 -16.69 -14.26
N ILE A 576 -1.95 -15.66 -14.98
CA ILE A 576 -0.79 -14.81 -14.69
C ILE A 576 -1.13 -13.33 -14.85
N PRO A 577 -0.54 -12.44 -14.06
CA PRO A 577 -0.66 -11.00 -14.26
C PRO A 577 0.16 -10.57 -15.47
N ILE A 578 -0.39 -9.64 -16.24
CA ILE A 578 0.24 -9.10 -17.46
C ILE A 578 -0.24 -7.69 -17.74
N ASP A 579 0.63 -6.85 -18.23
CA ASP A 579 0.28 -5.67 -19.03
C ASP A 579 1.23 -5.56 -20.23
N ILE A 580 0.72 -5.05 -21.33
CA ILE A 580 1.48 -4.82 -22.54
C ILE A 580 1.27 -3.34 -22.87
N TYR A 581 2.33 -2.58 -22.87
CA TYR A 581 2.31 -1.15 -22.96
C TYR A 581 3.04 -0.70 -24.22
N PHE A 582 2.45 0.25 -24.92
CA PHE A 582 3.07 0.91 -26.05
C PHE A 582 3.25 2.39 -25.73
N HIS A 583 4.42 2.89 -26.02
CA HIS A 583 4.75 4.30 -25.92
C HIS A 583 4.49 4.93 -27.27
N ASP A 584 3.99 6.13 -27.25
CA ASP A 584 3.58 6.93 -28.38
C ASP A 584 4.33 8.26 -28.37
N ASN A 585 5.19 8.48 -29.37
CA ASN A 585 6.10 9.63 -29.43
C ASN A 585 6.11 10.26 -30.79
N ASP A 586 5.38 11.33 -30.95
CA ASP A 586 5.35 12.09 -32.16
C ASP A 586 6.39 13.20 -32.19
N ASN A 587 7.17 13.21 -33.27
CA ASN A 587 8.15 14.27 -33.52
C ASN A 587 9.17 14.53 -32.39
N GLY A 588 9.49 13.48 -31.62
CA GLY A 588 10.44 13.56 -30.51
C GLY A 588 9.84 14.08 -29.21
N THR A 589 8.54 13.99 -29.08
CA THR A 589 7.83 14.33 -27.86
C THR A 589 6.91 13.17 -27.48
N LEU A 590 7.12 12.54 -26.32
CA LEU A 590 6.21 11.54 -25.81
C LEU A 590 4.83 12.16 -25.61
N GLU A 591 3.84 11.70 -26.33
CA GLU A 591 2.44 12.13 -26.23
C GLU A 591 1.70 11.32 -25.21
N GLY A 592 1.82 10.02 -25.27
CA GLY A 592 1.06 9.14 -24.40
C GLY A 592 1.56 7.70 -24.35
N ARG A 593 0.72 6.87 -23.79
CA ARG A 593 0.90 5.42 -23.69
C ARG A 593 -0.43 4.70 -23.73
N VAL A 594 -0.45 3.54 -24.34
CA VAL A 594 -1.63 2.67 -24.35
C VAL A 594 -1.25 1.31 -23.79
N GLY A 595 -2.01 0.83 -22.80
CA GLY A 595 -1.82 -0.45 -22.14
C GLY A 595 -2.95 -1.44 -22.37
N TYR A 596 -2.66 -2.72 -22.23
CA TYR A 596 -3.67 -3.78 -22.21
C TYR A 596 -4.59 -3.68 -20.99
N SER A 597 -4.04 -3.33 -19.83
CA SER A 597 -4.84 -2.99 -18.66
C SER A 597 -5.62 -1.70 -18.91
N THR A 598 -6.88 -1.67 -18.46
CA THR A 598 -7.70 -0.45 -18.50
C THR A 598 -7.29 0.58 -17.45
N LEU A 599 -6.37 0.24 -16.54
CA LEU A 599 -5.79 1.12 -15.54
C LEU A 599 -4.46 1.67 -16.06
N ALA A 600 -4.50 2.79 -16.79
CA ALA A 600 -3.30 3.42 -17.32
C ALA A 600 -2.99 4.69 -16.53
N THR A 601 -2.15 4.58 -15.51
CA THR A 601 -1.74 5.70 -14.64
C THR A 601 -0.26 6.04 -14.76
N ASP A 602 0.47 5.40 -15.66
CA ASP A 602 1.93 5.47 -15.78
C ASP A 602 2.68 4.97 -14.53
N GLN A 603 2.05 4.08 -13.76
CA GLN A 603 2.65 3.47 -12.58
C GLN A 603 2.89 1.96 -12.74
N GLN A 604 2.61 1.39 -13.89
CA GLN A 604 2.77 -0.05 -14.18
C GLN A 604 4.18 -0.56 -13.87
N TRP A 605 5.18 0.30 -14.05
CA TRP A 605 6.59 -0.01 -13.79
C TRP A 605 6.92 -0.25 -12.30
N ASN A 606 6.08 0.24 -11.38
CA ASN A 606 6.29 0.09 -9.95
C ASN A 606 5.05 -0.38 -9.18
N ASN A 607 3.93 -0.61 -9.88
CA ASN A 607 2.67 -1.00 -9.27
C ASN A 607 2.04 -2.19 -10.01
N PRO A 608 2.44 -3.43 -9.73
CA PRO A 608 1.83 -4.63 -10.33
C PRO A 608 0.33 -4.76 -10.08
N GLN A 609 -0.24 -4.04 -9.11
CA GLN A 609 -1.69 -4.02 -8.85
C GLN A 609 -2.49 -3.41 -10.01
N GLU A 610 -1.86 -2.63 -10.87
CA GLU A 610 -2.49 -2.03 -12.05
C GLU A 610 -2.49 -2.94 -13.28
N TRP A 611 -1.71 -4.04 -13.26
CA TRP A 611 -1.68 -5.00 -14.36
C TRP A 611 -3.00 -5.77 -14.44
N SER A 612 -3.37 -6.19 -15.64
CA SER A 612 -4.47 -7.10 -15.87
C SER A 612 -4.04 -8.56 -15.67
N PHE A 613 -4.86 -9.51 -16.13
CA PHE A 613 -4.57 -10.95 -16.11
C PHE A 613 -4.79 -11.56 -17.47
N THR A 614 -4.09 -12.66 -17.72
CA THR A 614 -4.40 -13.62 -18.79
C THR A 614 -4.11 -15.04 -18.30
N TRP A 615 -4.35 -16.02 -19.16
CA TRP A 615 -4.05 -17.43 -18.90
C TRP A 615 -2.97 -17.94 -19.83
N ILE A 616 -2.28 -18.98 -19.39
CA ILE A 616 -1.42 -19.80 -20.24
C ILE A 616 -2.26 -20.94 -20.80
N GLY A 617 -2.28 -21.07 -22.13
CA GLY A 617 -3.06 -22.09 -22.82
C GLY A 617 -4.53 -21.70 -23.05
N ASP A 618 -5.38 -22.70 -23.23
CA ASP A 618 -6.75 -22.58 -23.69
C ASP A 618 -7.81 -22.87 -22.61
N GLN A 619 -7.40 -23.08 -21.38
CA GLN A 619 -8.29 -23.38 -20.26
C GLN A 619 -8.16 -22.33 -19.17
N ALA A 620 -9.29 -21.95 -18.56
CA ALA A 620 -9.27 -21.23 -17.30
C ALA A 620 -8.77 -22.16 -16.18
N THR A 621 -8.09 -21.59 -15.19
CA THR A 621 -7.81 -22.31 -13.96
C THR A 621 -9.12 -22.58 -13.26
N VAL A 622 -9.66 -23.78 -13.44
CA VAL A 622 -10.85 -24.20 -12.72
C VAL A 622 -10.40 -24.69 -11.36
N LEU A 623 -10.74 -23.94 -10.32
CA LEU A 623 -10.64 -24.41 -8.94
C LEU A 623 -11.81 -25.35 -8.60
N SER A 624 -12.34 -26.07 -9.59
CA SER A 624 -13.44 -26.99 -9.39
C SER A 624 -12.95 -28.33 -8.88
N ASN A 625 -13.67 -28.83 -7.88
CA ASN A 625 -13.64 -30.23 -7.43
C ASN A 625 -14.16 -31.22 -8.50
N ASP A 626 -14.16 -30.87 -9.77
CA ASP A 626 -14.57 -31.79 -10.81
C ASP A 626 -13.42 -32.72 -11.17
N SER A 627 -13.57 -33.89 -10.68
CA SER A 627 -12.78 -35.09 -10.79
C SER A 627 -12.59 -35.58 -12.22
N GLU A 628 -11.68 -35.00 -12.96
CA GLU A 628 -10.74 -35.83 -13.69
C GLU A 628 -9.52 -35.98 -12.78
N ALA A 629 -9.25 -37.19 -12.36
CA ALA A 629 -8.16 -37.49 -11.46
C ALA A 629 -6.88 -36.84 -12.05
N PRO A 630 -6.20 -35.94 -11.33
CA PRO A 630 -4.97 -35.38 -11.83
C PRO A 630 -4.07 -36.55 -12.18
N ILE A 631 -3.45 -36.49 -13.35
CA ILE A 631 -2.41 -37.47 -13.72
C ILE A 631 -1.39 -37.40 -12.60
N ALA A 632 -1.33 -38.45 -11.79
CA ALA A 632 -0.44 -38.47 -10.64
C ALA A 632 0.98 -38.20 -11.15
N PRO A 633 1.73 -37.28 -10.56
CA PRO A 633 3.10 -37.01 -10.97
C PRO A 633 3.89 -38.32 -10.99
N GLU A 634 4.72 -38.56 -11.98
CA GLU A 634 5.48 -39.81 -12.12
C GLU A 634 6.50 -40.03 -11.00
N VAL A 635 6.89 -38.94 -10.30
CA VAL A 635 7.93 -39.00 -9.28
C VAL A 635 7.54 -38.17 -8.02
N PHE A 636 8.04 -38.64 -6.89
CA PHE A 636 8.03 -37.81 -5.67
C PHE A 636 9.02 -36.66 -5.85
N ALA A 637 8.56 -35.43 -5.62
CA ALA A 637 9.43 -34.27 -5.61
C ALA A 637 9.01 -33.30 -4.50
N LEU A 638 9.98 -32.65 -3.89
CA LEU A 638 9.82 -31.50 -3.02
C LEU A 638 10.56 -30.35 -3.70
N TYR A 639 9.82 -29.30 -3.99
CA TYR A 639 10.36 -28.13 -4.67
C TYR A 639 10.85 -27.11 -3.64
N GLN A 640 11.70 -26.21 -4.09
CA GLN A 640 12.15 -25.07 -3.28
C GLN A 640 10.91 -24.28 -2.86
N ASN A 641 10.87 -23.88 -1.60
CA ASN A 641 9.83 -23.00 -1.12
C ASN A 641 9.97 -21.61 -1.75
N TYR A 642 8.84 -20.99 -2.07
CA TYR A 642 8.83 -19.67 -2.68
C TYR A 642 7.76 -18.77 -2.03
N PRO A 643 8.07 -17.49 -1.79
CA PRO A 643 9.39 -16.86 -1.89
C PRO A 643 10.41 -17.46 -0.91
N ASN A 644 11.74 -17.35 -1.23
CA ASN A 644 12.82 -17.75 -0.33
C ASN A 644 14.03 -16.80 -0.55
N PRO A 645 14.38 -15.90 0.38
CA PRO A 645 13.78 -15.78 1.73
C PRO A 645 12.32 -15.35 1.70
N PHE A 646 11.53 -15.79 2.68
CA PHE A 646 10.11 -15.48 2.80
C PHE A 646 9.83 -14.48 3.92
N ASN A 647 8.70 -13.72 3.76
CA ASN A 647 8.24 -12.77 4.78
C ASN A 647 6.74 -12.46 4.56
N PRO A 648 5.83 -12.84 5.43
CA PRO A 648 5.93 -13.91 6.44
C PRO A 648 5.54 -15.29 5.89
N VAL A 649 4.98 -15.39 4.68
CA VAL A 649 4.43 -16.60 4.08
C VAL A 649 5.32 -17.14 2.97
N THR A 650 5.41 -18.45 2.85
CA THR A 650 6.04 -19.13 1.72
C THR A 650 5.23 -20.33 1.30
N ASN A 651 5.16 -20.57 -0.01
CA ASN A 651 4.53 -21.76 -0.57
C ASN A 651 5.53 -22.89 -0.64
N ILE A 652 5.13 -24.09 -0.19
CA ILE A 652 5.92 -25.30 -0.30
C ILE A 652 5.20 -26.28 -1.25
N LYS A 653 5.71 -26.40 -2.46
CA LYS A 653 5.16 -27.29 -3.47
C LYS A 653 5.81 -28.68 -3.38
N PHE A 654 5.03 -29.73 -3.46
CA PHE A 654 5.52 -31.09 -3.58
C PHE A 654 4.62 -31.92 -4.49
N SER A 655 5.15 -32.98 -5.06
CA SER A 655 4.42 -33.93 -5.90
C SER A 655 4.48 -35.32 -5.33
N LEU A 656 3.37 -36.08 -5.45
CA LEU A 656 3.25 -37.45 -4.99
C LEU A 656 2.79 -38.36 -6.15
N PRO A 657 3.51 -39.43 -6.45
CA PRO A 657 3.13 -40.34 -7.53
C PRO A 657 1.92 -41.21 -7.20
N GLU A 658 1.54 -41.31 -5.95
CA GLU A 658 0.39 -42.07 -5.47
C GLU A 658 -0.19 -41.49 -4.17
N ASN A 659 -1.41 -41.85 -3.85
CA ASN A 659 -2.07 -41.40 -2.63
C ASN A 659 -1.39 -41.96 -1.38
N GLN A 660 -0.69 -41.10 -0.62
CA GLN A 660 0.01 -41.51 0.60
C GLN A 660 0.01 -40.40 1.65
N LYS A 661 0.23 -40.79 2.89
CA LYS A 661 0.32 -39.85 4.01
C LYS A 661 1.68 -39.15 3.97
N VAL A 662 1.63 -37.83 3.93
CA VAL A 662 2.82 -36.96 3.96
C VAL A 662 2.98 -36.32 5.34
N SER A 663 4.21 -36.16 5.76
CA SER A 663 4.58 -35.36 6.92
C SER A 663 5.66 -34.37 6.49
N LEU A 664 5.36 -33.08 6.57
CA LEU A 664 6.30 -32.01 6.29
C LEU A 664 6.90 -31.52 7.59
N GLY A 665 8.22 -31.56 7.71
CA GLY A 665 8.94 -31.05 8.86
C GLY A 665 9.75 -29.82 8.47
N ILE A 666 9.58 -28.71 9.18
CA ILE A 666 10.38 -27.49 9.01
C ILE A 666 11.38 -27.45 10.16
N TYR A 667 12.64 -27.30 9.84
CA TYR A 667 13.73 -27.30 10.81
C TYR A 667 14.51 -25.99 10.70
N SER A 668 14.82 -25.39 11.83
CA SER A 668 15.81 -24.30 11.90
C SER A 668 17.20 -24.90 11.72
N VAL A 669 18.01 -24.31 10.83
CA VAL A 669 19.40 -24.67 10.60
C VAL A 669 20.32 -23.76 11.41
#